data_7a6b7215770bd983233bf68d73eb6f60
#
_entry.id   7a6b7215770bd983233bf68d73eb6f60
#
_cell.length_a   1.000
_cell.length_b   1.000
_cell.length_c   1.000
_cell.angle_alpha   90.00
_cell.angle_beta   90.00
_cell.angle_gamma   90.00
#
_symmetry.space_group_name_H-M   'P 1'
#
loop_
_entity.id
_entity.type
_entity.pdbx_description
1 polymer ?
#
loop_
_entity_poly.entity_id
_entity_poly.type
_entity_poly.pdbx_seq_one_letter_code
_entity_poly.pdbx_strand_id
1 'polypeptide(L)'
;MISLPRFKHPWDQILLVLILLTIIIVNFSPATWLIGWDNLMPEFNIWMNLKRSFFAVWQEYQGLGLVGGMGHATDLIRQLILLPFTLILPNSLIRYLWHFAMLFLGTFGIYFGLKKLFCRTDQACLIPTIASLFYLLNFGTIQYFWVPLESFSTFWGFFPWLIFSLWDYLNCVWNRHACSLQLKKLIFLNILAIPSFYVQTIFLVYLACIFLIIFAFLIRTGQACLPSTIKIVILIFLINSFWLLPFGYFLKTNLTNPVAGIGNFMSSDESFDRNLRRGYISDFLLLRGYYFDFPDTHATFMAPWGIHFSNNFNLAAGYLLSLFVLIGIVYSIYKIKKPIHLSLLLILSLVSLALLSATPPFSFINQFIRQNPLLNQVFRAPFTKFIVPAIFVFSIFTAYGLQTLVTLATRLKYSQKIFTLILVSGYLFLISIFSFPVFRGQLFYSLNKQSVPKQYFQMFDYFRQQSPTARIANLPQGSFWGWTSYRFGIVGSGFIWYDIEQPILDRAFDAWNLKNEQYYWELTTALQSRDPLLLSRILSKYSIEFVLFDDNIFFPSEKIYSKTALSTKDFLSQVPGLSLEKQFDKISIYRFHQPTKPYLISSPPILNAQTFFYTDFAFIDHPDYLTSPSAKINYPFLNLFTNRLQSEIPLDIKINNQQIQIGSTNFPLNDSLNQTKNHSPLISNTQQLVQTNDDPPLQFIRLTNIDSSNLIAWNFPDAAFENSYLLRVIYRHHQGLPLTISATSENLNYKFFYTRLDQKPGWQTAWFIIPRFENYNYGTGINVIFNNTSLSYRTSQNDIQSVDLYPLDYYPLASTQLPQYSKTLQNRQYLDEKSSIFFHKIKISSPPLPNSYLVLPQTFSPDWLAFYF
;
A
#
# COMPACT_ATOMS: atom_id res chain seq x y z
N MET A 1 -4.25 49.47 10.50
CA MET A 1 -3.20 48.49 10.13
C MET A 1 -1.86 49.12 10.51
N ILE A 2 -1.14 48.52 11.40
CA ILE A 2 0.15 49.00 11.88
C ILE A 2 1.20 48.54 10.87
N SER A 3 2.02 49.46 10.33
CA SER A 3 3.07 49.12 9.36
C SER A 3 4.25 48.45 10.04
N LEU A 4 4.53 47.25 9.66
CA LEU A 4 5.75 46.51 10.05
C LEU A 4 7.00 47.19 9.46
N PRO A 5 8.20 46.95 10.04
CA PRO A 5 9.45 47.52 9.49
C PRO A 5 9.62 47.14 8.03
N ARG A 6 9.93 48.11 7.21
CA ARG A 6 9.99 48.01 5.75
C ARG A 6 11.45 47.86 5.33
N PHE A 7 11.85 46.69 4.82
CA PHE A 7 13.14 46.48 4.14
C PHE A 7 12.97 46.69 2.64
N LYS A 8 13.82 47.48 2.02
CA LYS A 8 13.75 47.80 0.58
C LYS A 8 14.19 46.66 -0.36
N HIS A 9 14.72 45.53 0.17
CA HIS A 9 15.27 44.43 -0.60
C HIS A 9 14.56 43.10 -0.27
N PRO A 10 14.54 42.10 -1.17
CA PRO A 10 13.86 40.82 -1.00
C PRO A 10 14.64 39.83 -0.09
N TRP A 11 15.22 40.34 1.01
CA TRP A 11 16.01 39.56 1.97
C TRP A 11 15.25 38.38 2.56
N ASP A 12 13.94 38.49 2.70
CA ASP A 12 13.04 37.48 3.17
C ASP A 12 12.99 36.27 2.19
N GLN A 13 12.95 36.52 0.89
CA GLN A 13 12.98 35.47 -0.13
C GLN A 13 14.37 34.84 -0.23
N ILE A 14 15.42 35.67 -0.17
CA ILE A 14 16.82 35.20 -0.18
C ILE A 14 17.06 34.27 1.02
N LEU A 15 16.58 34.61 2.20
CA LEU A 15 16.68 33.78 3.40
C LEU A 15 16.01 32.40 3.17
N LEU A 16 14.79 32.39 2.63
CA LEU A 16 14.09 31.12 2.32
C LEU A 16 14.87 30.27 1.32
N VAL A 17 15.40 30.90 0.27
CA VAL A 17 16.24 30.20 -0.75
C VAL A 17 17.50 29.62 -0.09
N LEU A 18 18.20 30.40 0.73
CA LEU A 18 19.42 29.92 1.39
C LEU A 18 19.16 28.75 2.32
N ILE A 19 18.08 28.80 3.11
CA ILE A 19 17.68 27.67 3.98
C ILE A 19 17.33 26.43 3.14
N LEU A 20 16.53 26.60 2.08
CA LEU A 20 16.19 25.49 1.18
C LEU A 20 17.42 24.89 0.51
N LEU A 21 18.33 25.73 0.01
CA LEU A 21 19.59 25.25 -0.58
C LEU A 21 20.45 24.50 0.44
N THR A 22 20.53 25.00 1.68
CA THR A 22 21.24 24.30 2.75
C THR A 22 20.64 22.92 3.01
N ILE A 23 19.31 22.83 3.11
CA ILE A 23 18.60 21.56 3.29
C ILE A 23 18.88 20.61 2.12
N ILE A 24 18.86 21.12 0.88
CA ILE A 24 19.13 20.32 -0.32
C ILE A 24 20.55 19.77 -0.27
N ILE A 25 21.54 20.63 -0.05
CA ILE A 25 22.96 20.24 -0.07
C ILE A 25 23.25 19.16 0.98
N VAL A 26 22.73 19.30 2.19
CA VAL A 26 23.01 18.35 3.28
C VAL A 26 22.21 17.05 3.17
N ASN A 27 21.08 17.04 2.44
CA ASN A 27 20.24 15.87 2.29
C ASN A 27 20.42 15.15 0.93
N PHE A 28 21.14 15.75 0.00
CA PHE A 28 21.49 15.12 -1.26
C PHE A 28 22.64 14.11 -1.07
N SER A 29 22.52 12.95 -1.70
CA SER A 29 23.55 11.92 -1.73
C SER A 29 23.89 11.61 -3.19
N PRO A 30 25.06 12.02 -3.69
CA PRO A 30 25.42 11.82 -5.09
C PRO A 30 25.56 10.32 -5.41
N ALA A 31 25.26 9.97 -6.65
CA ALA A 31 25.29 8.59 -7.17
C ALA A 31 24.38 7.59 -6.45
N THR A 32 23.37 8.07 -5.72
CA THR A 32 22.33 7.25 -5.13
C THR A 32 20.96 7.55 -5.72
N TRP A 33 20.07 6.58 -5.59
CA TRP A 33 18.66 6.69 -5.91
C TRP A 33 17.85 6.80 -4.63
N LEU A 34 16.80 7.61 -4.65
CA LEU A 34 15.79 7.59 -3.58
C LEU A 34 14.80 6.46 -3.85
N ILE A 35 15.07 5.26 -3.34
CA ILE A 35 14.32 4.03 -3.63
C ILE A 35 13.92 3.34 -2.35
N GLY A 36 12.70 2.88 -2.30
CA GLY A 36 12.19 2.04 -1.22
C GLY A 36 10.69 2.22 -1.01
N TRP A 37 10.10 1.40 -0.17
CA TRP A 37 8.68 1.40 0.08
C TRP A 37 7.86 1.31 -1.23
N ASP A 38 6.86 2.17 -1.38
CA ASP A 38 5.95 2.20 -2.53
C ASP A 38 6.30 3.36 -3.49
N ASN A 39 7.60 3.68 -3.66
CA ASN A 39 8.06 4.71 -4.57
C ASN A 39 7.76 4.37 -6.03
N LEU A 40 7.41 5.39 -6.82
CA LEU A 40 7.26 5.30 -8.27
C LEU A 40 8.57 5.68 -8.93
N MET A 41 9.10 4.83 -9.81
CA MET A 41 10.45 4.98 -10.39
C MET A 41 10.43 5.00 -11.91
N PRO A 42 9.56 5.79 -12.59
CA PRO A 42 9.51 5.83 -14.05
C PRO A 42 10.80 6.33 -14.68
N GLU A 43 11.68 6.96 -13.91
CA GLU A 43 12.98 7.46 -14.34
C GLU A 43 13.94 6.35 -14.79
N PHE A 44 13.73 5.09 -14.38
CA PHE A 44 14.51 3.97 -14.91
C PHE A 44 14.33 3.82 -16.42
N ASN A 45 13.08 3.97 -16.92
CA ASN A 45 12.74 3.97 -18.33
C ASN A 45 11.52 4.85 -18.58
N ILE A 46 11.76 6.14 -18.78
CA ILE A 46 10.68 7.13 -18.84
C ILE A 46 9.70 6.87 -20.00
N TRP A 47 10.19 6.44 -21.17
CA TRP A 47 9.36 6.21 -22.33
C TRP A 47 8.43 5.01 -22.15
N MET A 48 8.93 3.92 -21.61
CA MET A 48 8.13 2.74 -21.32
C MET A 48 7.07 3.06 -20.27
N ASN A 49 7.43 3.77 -19.21
CA ASN A 49 6.50 4.12 -18.14
C ASN A 49 5.46 5.17 -18.58
N LEU A 50 5.82 6.10 -19.47
CA LEU A 50 4.85 6.99 -20.14
C LEU A 50 3.79 6.20 -20.93
N LYS A 51 4.23 5.19 -21.70
CA LYS A 51 3.32 4.28 -22.42
C LYS A 51 2.39 3.56 -21.45
N ARG A 52 2.91 3.03 -20.35
CA ARG A 52 2.12 2.37 -19.30
C ARG A 52 1.13 3.33 -18.63
N SER A 53 1.53 4.56 -18.34
CA SER A 53 0.65 5.56 -17.73
C SER A 53 -0.44 6.03 -18.69
N PHE A 54 -0.15 6.10 -19.99
CA PHE A 54 -1.12 6.46 -21.01
C PHE A 54 -2.19 5.35 -21.21
N PHE A 55 -1.77 4.07 -21.20
CA PHE A 55 -2.65 2.91 -21.34
C PHE A 55 -2.99 2.27 -19.99
N ALA A 56 -3.13 3.05 -18.94
CA ALA A 56 -3.17 2.57 -17.56
C ALA A 56 -4.44 1.80 -17.15
N VAL A 57 -5.41 1.60 -18.04
CA VAL A 57 -6.66 0.88 -17.72
C VAL A 57 -6.42 -0.61 -17.48
N TRP A 58 -5.45 -1.19 -18.20
CA TRP A 58 -5.04 -2.58 -18.04
C TRP A 58 -3.61 -2.66 -17.50
N GLN A 59 -3.41 -3.41 -16.42
CA GLN A 59 -2.11 -3.66 -15.81
C GLN A 59 -1.71 -5.12 -15.96
N GLU A 60 -0.58 -5.38 -16.61
CA GLU A 60 0.00 -6.72 -16.73
C GLU A 60 1.50 -6.75 -16.36
N TYR A 61 2.11 -5.61 -16.09
CA TYR A 61 3.53 -5.53 -15.73
C TYR A 61 3.87 -6.11 -14.34
N GLN A 62 2.85 -6.35 -13.51
CA GLN A 62 2.96 -7.01 -12.22
C GLN A 62 1.83 -8.04 -12.08
N GLY A 63 1.98 -9.21 -12.67
CA GLY A 63 1.03 -10.31 -12.57
C GLY A 63 0.39 -10.71 -13.90
N LEU A 64 -0.75 -11.39 -13.81
CA LEU A 64 -1.46 -11.97 -14.94
C LEU A 64 -2.39 -11.00 -15.67
N GLY A 65 -2.42 -9.76 -15.25
CA GLY A 65 -3.31 -8.73 -15.76
C GLY A 65 -4.56 -8.52 -14.92
N LEU A 66 -4.91 -7.25 -14.78
CA LEU A 66 -6.17 -6.82 -14.16
C LEU A 66 -6.59 -5.45 -14.70
N VAL A 67 -7.88 -5.16 -14.62
CA VAL A 67 -8.37 -3.79 -14.81
C VAL A 67 -7.94 -2.96 -13.61
N GLY A 68 -7.20 -1.91 -13.87
CA GLY A 68 -6.63 -1.09 -12.80
C GLY A 68 -5.71 -0.02 -13.36
N GLY A 69 -4.68 0.41 -12.61
CA GLY A 69 -3.66 1.33 -13.10
C GLY A 69 -4.06 2.80 -13.09
N MET A 70 -5.24 3.15 -12.57
CA MET A 70 -5.72 4.52 -12.48
C MET A 70 -4.73 5.43 -11.72
N GLY A 71 -4.05 4.87 -10.72
CA GLY A 71 -2.95 5.54 -10.03
C GLY A 71 -1.82 5.90 -11.00
N HIS A 72 -1.40 4.97 -11.85
CA HIS A 72 -0.37 5.23 -12.86
C HIS A 72 -0.82 6.26 -13.90
N ALA A 73 -2.11 6.30 -14.27
CA ALA A 73 -2.65 7.35 -15.13
C ALA A 73 -2.44 8.74 -14.54
N THR A 74 -2.58 8.92 -13.24
CA THR A 74 -2.32 10.22 -12.59
C THR A 74 -0.86 10.63 -12.63
N ASP A 75 0.07 9.68 -12.63
CA ASP A 75 1.51 9.94 -12.69
C ASP A 75 1.98 10.42 -14.08
N LEU A 76 1.16 10.28 -15.12
CA LEU A 76 1.45 10.74 -16.48
C LEU A 76 1.93 12.19 -16.51
N ILE A 77 1.29 13.07 -15.76
CA ILE A 77 1.65 14.51 -15.73
C ILE A 77 3.05 14.72 -15.15
N ARG A 78 3.43 14.01 -14.09
CA ARG A 78 4.79 14.07 -13.53
C ARG A 78 5.82 13.59 -14.54
N GLN A 79 5.55 12.47 -15.19
CA GLN A 79 6.44 11.89 -16.18
C GLN A 79 6.65 12.83 -17.37
N LEU A 80 5.59 13.51 -17.86
CA LEU A 80 5.70 14.52 -18.91
C LEU A 80 6.55 15.71 -18.47
N ILE A 81 6.43 16.16 -17.21
CA ILE A 81 7.26 17.25 -16.66
C ILE A 81 8.71 16.80 -16.55
N LEU A 82 8.98 15.56 -16.16
CA LEU A 82 10.32 15.03 -15.96
C LEU A 82 11.04 14.67 -17.27
N LEU A 83 10.28 14.37 -18.34
CA LEU A 83 10.82 13.92 -19.62
C LEU A 83 11.96 14.80 -20.18
N PRO A 84 11.85 16.14 -20.22
CA PRO A 84 12.95 16.97 -20.69
C PRO A 84 14.23 16.84 -19.86
N PHE A 85 14.07 16.62 -18.56
CA PHE A 85 15.22 16.51 -17.65
C PHE A 85 15.96 15.18 -17.81
N THR A 86 15.27 14.11 -18.25
CA THR A 86 15.92 12.82 -18.53
C THR A 86 16.91 12.88 -19.71
N LEU A 87 16.81 13.91 -20.54
CA LEU A 87 17.73 14.13 -21.66
C LEU A 87 19.04 14.81 -21.23
N ILE A 88 19.06 15.43 -20.04
CA ILE A 88 20.15 16.32 -19.60
C ILE A 88 20.80 15.81 -18.32
N LEU A 89 20.00 15.22 -17.42
CA LEU A 89 20.41 14.84 -16.08
C LEU A 89 20.47 13.31 -15.93
N PRO A 90 21.37 12.78 -15.09
CA PRO A 90 21.33 11.38 -14.70
C PRO A 90 19.98 11.03 -14.05
N ASN A 91 19.43 9.87 -14.39
CA ASN A 91 18.11 9.45 -13.92
C ASN A 91 18.01 9.44 -12.38
N SER A 92 19.06 9.06 -11.67
CA SER A 92 19.10 9.09 -10.20
C SER A 92 18.93 10.50 -9.62
N LEU A 93 19.44 11.54 -10.30
CA LEU A 93 19.31 12.95 -9.89
C LEU A 93 17.89 13.48 -10.08
N ILE A 94 17.17 13.00 -11.09
CA ILE A 94 15.79 13.43 -11.39
C ILE A 94 14.86 13.16 -10.21
N ARG A 95 15.03 12.05 -9.49
CA ARG A 95 14.26 11.75 -8.29
C ARG A 95 14.45 12.78 -7.19
N TYR A 96 15.70 13.14 -6.90
CA TYR A 96 15.99 14.21 -5.96
C TYR A 96 15.41 15.54 -6.42
N LEU A 97 15.57 15.85 -7.72
CA LEU A 97 15.05 17.09 -8.31
C LEU A 97 13.55 17.26 -8.05
N TRP A 98 12.75 16.19 -8.23
CA TRP A 98 11.31 16.25 -7.99
C TRP A 98 10.98 16.62 -6.55
N HIS A 99 11.54 15.89 -5.58
CA HIS A 99 11.24 16.13 -4.18
C HIS A 99 11.74 17.50 -3.68
N PHE A 100 12.92 17.90 -4.12
CA PHE A 100 13.44 19.21 -3.78
C PHE A 100 12.65 20.36 -4.46
N ALA A 101 12.20 20.18 -5.69
CA ALA A 101 11.31 21.14 -6.34
C ALA A 101 9.99 21.29 -5.58
N MET A 102 9.44 20.21 -5.03
CA MET A 102 8.23 20.27 -4.18
C MET A 102 8.48 21.02 -2.87
N LEU A 103 9.68 20.92 -2.25
CA LEU A 103 10.03 21.74 -1.07
C LEU A 103 10.03 23.23 -1.41
N PHE A 104 10.62 23.62 -2.55
CA PHE A 104 10.53 24.99 -3.00
C PHE A 104 9.09 25.42 -3.24
N LEU A 105 8.36 24.63 -3.99
CA LEU A 105 7.00 24.95 -4.40
C LEU A 105 6.08 25.17 -3.20
N GLY A 106 6.05 24.26 -2.23
CA GLY A 106 5.21 24.36 -1.05
C GLY A 106 5.58 25.54 -0.16
N THR A 107 6.88 25.72 0.11
CA THR A 107 7.39 26.83 0.92
C THR A 107 7.03 28.19 0.32
N PHE A 108 7.27 28.36 -0.98
CA PHE A 108 6.91 29.61 -1.67
C PHE A 108 5.40 29.78 -1.88
N GLY A 109 4.65 28.66 -1.95
CA GLY A 109 3.19 28.69 -1.99
C GLY A 109 2.60 29.35 -0.75
N ILE A 110 3.07 28.96 0.44
CA ILE A 110 2.71 29.59 1.71
C ILE A 110 3.18 31.06 1.73
N TYR A 111 4.44 31.30 1.38
CA TYR A 111 5.02 32.64 1.40
C TYR A 111 4.21 33.64 0.55
N PHE A 112 3.97 33.36 -0.72
CA PHE A 112 3.24 34.25 -1.59
C PHE A 112 1.76 34.37 -1.23
N GLY A 113 1.13 33.28 -0.79
CA GLY A 113 -0.24 33.33 -0.31
C GLY A 113 -0.41 34.20 0.92
N LEU A 114 0.48 34.07 1.92
CA LEU A 114 0.45 34.89 3.12
C LEU A 114 0.92 36.34 2.86
N LYS A 115 1.87 36.55 1.95
CA LYS A 115 2.28 37.90 1.54
C LYS A 115 1.10 38.73 1.04
N LYS A 116 0.19 38.15 0.27
CA LYS A 116 -1.05 38.80 -0.16
C LYS A 116 -2.00 39.14 1.02
N LEU A 117 -2.04 38.29 2.03
CA LEU A 117 -2.93 38.49 3.18
C LEU A 117 -2.39 39.52 4.21
N PHE A 118 -1.07 39.56 4.39
CA PHE A 118 -0.43 40.32 5.45
C PHE A 118 0.34 41.57 4.97
N CYS A 119 0.81 41.58 3.72
CA CYS A 119 1.68 42.67 3.22
C CYS A 119 0.99 43.40 2.06
N ARG A 120 0.91 44.71 2.15
CA ARG A 120 0.26 45.58 1.13
C ARG A 120 1.17 46.09 0.01
N THR A 121 2.48 45.87 0.13
CA THR A 121 3.51 46.40 -0.80
C THR A 121 4.57 45.32 -1.05
N ASP A 122 5.40 45.50 -2.09
CA ASP A 122 6.51 44.58 -2.43
C ASP A 122 7.69 44.63 -1.43
N GLN A 123 7.45 45.10 -0.23
CA GLN A 123 8.47 45.16 0.83
C GLN A 123 8.60 43.82 1.56
N ALA A 124 9.79 43.58 2.10
CA ALA A 124 10.07 42.38 2.92
C ALA A 124 9.08 42.27 4.08
N CYS A 125 8.49 41.08 4.22
CA CYS A 125 7.48 40.82 5.25
C CYS A 125 7.86 39.55 6.02
N LEU A 126 8.35 39.71 7.23
CA LEU A 126 8.91 38.63 8.04
C LEU A 126 7.88 37.59 8.49
N ILE A 127 6.61 37.97 8.68
CA ILE A 127 5.59 37.03 9.15
C ILE A 127 5.31 35.89 8.13
N PRO A 128 5.10 36.20 6.83
CA PRO A 128 5.01 35.16 5.82
C PRO A 128 6.23 34.26 5.76
N THR A 129 7.43 34.81 5.88
CA THR A 129 8.69 34.06 5.88
C THR A 129 8.73 33.02 7.00
N ILE A 130 8.41 33.44 8.23
CA ILE A 130 8.41 32.54 9.40
C ILE A 130 7.34 31.47 9.29
N ALA A 131 6.13 31.82 8.86
CA ALA A 131 5.08 30.87 8.63
C ALA A 131 5.43 29.85 7.53
N SER A 132 6.19 30.28 6.51
CA SER A 132 6.72 29.39 5.47
C SER A 132 7.81 28.46 6.01
N LEU A 133 8.66 28.94 6.90
CA LEU A 133 9.63 28.09 7.61
C LEU A 133 8.95 27.10 8.53
N PHE A 134 7.84 27.46 9.17
CA PHE A 134 7.04 26.49 9.90
C PHE A 134 6.45 25.43 8.96
N TYR A 135 5.90 25.81 7.80
CA TYR A 135 5.41 24.87 6.79
C TYR A 135 6.49 23.88 6.38
N LEU A 136 7.72 24.34 6.20
CA LEU A 136 8.87 23.53 5.78
C LEU A 136 9.41 22.63 6.90
N LEU A 137 9.53 23.13 8.13
CA LEU A 137 10.34 22.57 9.21
C LEU A 137 9.54 21.98 10.38
N ASN A 138 8.20 21.89 10.28
CA ASN A 138 7.38 21.21 11.28
C ASN A 138 7.52 19.68 11.17
N PHE A 139 7.17 18.96 12.25
CA PHE A 139 7.37 17.52 12.30
C PHE A 139 6.46 16.75 11.36
N GLY A 140 5.28 17.26 11.01
CA GLY A 140 4.41 16.67 10.01
C GLY A 140 5.04 16.65 8.62
N THR A 141 5.67 17.76 8.21
CA THR A 141 6.44 17.83 6.94
C THR A 141 7.62 16.86 6.97
N ILE A 142 8.37 16.81 8.07
CA ILE A 142 9.53 15.92 8.20
C ILE A 142 9.12 14.47 8.06
N GLN A 143 8.07 14.03 8.75
CA GLN A 143 7.55 12.66 8.61
C GLN A 143 7.05 12.38 7.18
N TYR A 144 6.45 13.38 6.54
CA TYR A 144 5.90 13.25 5.19
C TYR A 144 6.98 13.11 4.11
N PHE A 145 8.17 13.69 4.33
CA PHE A 145 9.35 13.56 3.47
C PHE A 145 10.31 12.46 3.93
N TRP A 146 10.12 11.87 5.11
CA TRP A 146 10.97 10.79 5.60
C TRP A 146 11.03 9.63 4.63
N VAL A 147 9.87 9.20 4.12
CA VAL A 147 9.76 8.35 2.93
C VAL A 147 9.29 9.23 1.78
N PRO A 148 10.16 9.57 0.83
CA PRO A 148 9.86 10.54 -0.21
C PRO A 148 8.96 9.92 -1.30
N LEU A 149 7.69 9.70 -0.99
CA LEU A 149 6.68 9.25 -1.95
C LEU A 149 6.25 10.41 -2.85
N GLU A 150 6.23 10.19 -4.16
CA GLU A 150 6.03 11.23 -5.18
C GLU A 150 4.66 11.89 -5.06
N SER A 151 3.61 11.11 -4.86
CA SER A 151 2.24 11.64 -4.67
C SER A 151 2.13 12.53 -3.43
N PHE A 152 2.82 12.15 -2.36
CA PHE A 152 2.82 12.89 -1.11
C PHE A 152 3.58 14.20 -1.24
N SER A 153 4.80 14.18 -1.74
CA SER A 153 5.57 15.40 -1.95
C SER A 153 4.88 16.36 -2.93
N THR A 154 4.24 15.82 -3.98
CA THR A 154 3.46 16.63 -4.94
C THR A 154 2.28 17.30 -4.25
N PHE A 155 1.52 16.58 -3.42
CA PHE A 155 0.41 17.17 -2.68
C PHE A 155 0.87 18.26 -1.73
N TRP A 156 1.94 18.03 -0.99
CA TRP A 156 2.54 19.01 -0.10
C TRP A 156 2.99 20.28 -0.85
N GLY A 157 3.63 20.11 -2.01
CA GLY A 157 4.11 21.22 -2.82
C GLY A 157 3.00 22.06 -3.44
N PHE A 158 1.95 21.43 -3.98
CA PHE A 158 0.88 22.12 -4.68
C PHE A 158 -0.26 22.59 -3.79
N PHE A 159 -0.49 21.99 -2.64
CA PHE A 159 -1.65 22.28 -1.80
C PHE A 159 -1.81 23.77 -1.47
N PRO A 160 -0.76 24.52 -1.05
CA PRO A 160 -0.90 25.96 -0.79
C PRO A 160 -1.33 26.74 -2.05
N TRP A 161 -0.76 26.43 -3.18
CA TRP A 161 -1.10 27.09 -4.44
C TRP A 161 -2.54 26.85 -4.88
N LEU A 162 -3.01 25.62 -4.73
CA LEU A 162 -4.39 25.22 -5.02
C LEU A 162 -5.37 26.00 -4.14
N ILE A 163 -5.12 26.04 -2.83
CA ILE A 163 -6.03 26.69 -1.87
C ILE A 163 -6.01 28.22 -2.05
N PHE A 164 -4.85 28.83 -2.17
CA PHE A 164 -4.78 30.29 -2.39
C PHE A 164 -5.31 30.71 -3.76
N SER A 165 -5.13 29.92 -4.82
CA SER A 165 -5.71 30.23 -6.13
C SER A 165 -7.24 30.08 -6.13
N LEU A 166 -7.78 29.09 -5.42
CA LEU A 166 -9.22 28.99 -5.19
C LEU A 166 -9.74 30.22 -4.45
N TRP A 167 -9.05 30.63 -3.39
CA TRP A 167 -9.38 31.82 -2.61
C TRP A 167 -9.34 33.08 -3.45
N ASP A 168 -8.32 33.27 -4.28
CA ASP A 168 -8.18 34.40 -5.20
C ASP A 168 -9.36 34.44 -6.20
N TYR A 169 -9.75 33.28 -6.75
CA TYR A 169 -10.87 33.17 -7.67
C TYR A 169 -12.20 33.51 -7.00
N LEU A 170 -12.48 32.95 -5.82
CA LEU A 170 -13.72 33.22 -5.07
C LEU A 170 -13.86 34.72 -4.72
N ASN A 171 -12.77 35.36 -4.28
CA ASN A 171 -12.76 36.81 -4.01
C ASN A 171 -12.96 37.63 -5.29
N CYS A 172 -12.40 37.22 -6.41
CA CYS A 172 -12.59 37.85 -7.69
C CYS A 172 -14.07 37.81 -8.12
N VAL A 173 -14.70 36.64 -8.00
CA VAL A 173 -16.14 36.44 -8.29
C VAL A 173 -17.01 37.33 -7.41
N TRP A 174 -16.71 37.37 -6.11
CA TRP A 174 -17.41 38.20 -5.14
C TRP A 174 -17.35 39.71 -5.49
N ASN A 175 -16.16 40.17 -5.89
CA ASN A 175 -15.95 41.58 -6.23
C ASN A 175 -16.43 41.92 -7.68
N ARG A 176 -17.06 40.96 -8.38
CA ARG A 176 -17.61 41.09 -9.75
C ARG A 176 -16.59 41.53 -10.79
N HIS A 177 -15.32 41.09 -10.62
CA HIS A 177 -14.26 41.34 -11.61
C HIS A 177 -14.23 40.27 -12.71
N ALA A 178 -13.52 40.54 -13.79
CA ALA A 178 -13.26 39.55 -14.83
C ALA A 178 -12.29 38.47 -14.29
N CYS A 179 -12.82 37.27 -13.96
CA CYS A 179 -12.09 36.24 -13.24
C CYS A 179 -11.41 35.18 -14.14
N SER A 180 -11.34 35.43 -15.44
CA SER A 180 -10.82 34.46 -16.42
C SER A 180 -9.37 34.04 -16.13
N LEU A 181 -8.51 34.98 -15.75
CA LEU A 181 -7.11 34.71 -15.44
C LEU A 181 -6.97 33.83 -14.17
N GLN A 182 -7.71 34.16 -13.11
CA GLN A 182 -7.71 33.37 -11.84
C GLN A 182 -8.24 31.97 -12.08
N LEU A 183 -9.26 31.81 -12.92
CA LEU A 183 -9.79 30.52 -13.30
C LEU A 183 -8.75 29.70 -14.10
N LYS A 184 -8.12 30.30 -15.10
CA LYS A 184 -7.05 29.65 -15.88
C LYS A 184 -5.89 29.19 -14.97
N LYS A 185 -5.48 30.04 -14.02
CA LYS A 185 -4.46 29.70 -13.03
C LYS A 185 -4.88 28.50 -12.17
N LEU A 186 -6.12 28.50 -11.67
CA LEU A 186 -6.66 27.40 -10.85
C LEU A 186 -6.70 26.08 -11.65
N ILE A 187 -7.16 26.11 -12.90
CA ILE A 187 -7.18 24.96 -13.81
C ILE A 187 -5.75 24.43 -14.02
N PHE A 188 -4.81 25.31 -14.39
CA PHE A 188 -3.42 24.93 -14.63
C PHE A 188 -2.77 24.28 -13.41
N LEU A 189 -2.97 24.85 -12.22
CA LEU A 189 -2.46 24.29 -10.97
C LEU A 189 -3.09 22.94 -10.64
N ASN A 190 -4.39 22.74 -10.92
CA ASN A 190 -5.04 21.45 -10.74
C ASN A 190 -4.45 20.41 -11.68
N ILE A 191 -4.15 20.74 -12.94
CA ILE A 191 -3.50 19.81 -13.88
C ILE A 191 -2.11 19.40 -13.34
N LEU A 192 -1.30 20.35 -12.89
CA LEU A 192 0.04 20.07 -12.38
C LEU A 192 0.02 19.27 -11.06
N ALA A 193 -1.05 19.38 -10.29
CA ALA A 193 -1.21 18.66 -9.02
C ALA A 193 -1.75 17.23 -9.17
N ILE A 194 -2.18 16.80 -10.37
CA ILE A 194 -2.77 15.48 -10.61
C ILE A 194 -1.91 14.33 -10.07
N PRO A 195 -0.57 14.33 -10.15
CA PRO A 195 0.26 13.25 -9.61
C PRO A 195 0.05 13.00 -8.11
N SER A 196 -0.46 13.99 -7.35
CA SER A 196 -0.87 13.82 -5.95
C SER A 196 -1.96 12.76 -5.80
N PHE A 197 -2.80 12.58 -6.80
CA PHE A 197 -4.00 11.73 -6.79
C PHE A 197 -3.70 10.27 -7.18
N TYR A 198 -2.43 9.93 -7.36
CA TYR A 198 -1.99 8.53 -7.38
C TYR A 198 -2.53 7.79 -6.16
N VAL A 199 -2.52 8.43 -5.01
CA VAL A 199 -3.26 8.01 -3.82
C VAL A 199 -4.64 8.66 -3.87
N GLN A 200 -5.64 7.96 -4.40
CA GLN A 200 -6.99 8.48 -4.69
C GLN A 200 -7.66 9.10 -3.44
N THR A 201 -7.33 8.62 -2.25
CA THR A 201 -7.84 9.19 -0.99
C THR A 201 -7.37 10.63 -0.74
N ILE A 202 -6.22 11.03 -1.27
CA ILE A 202 -5.75 12.43 -1.23
C ILE A 202 -6.69 13.34 -2.03
N PHE A 203 -7.21 12.86 -3.17
CA PHE A 203 -8.21 13.62 -3.93
C PHE A 203 -9.48 13.87 -3.13
N LEU A 204 -9.96 12.87 -2.37
CA LEU A 204 -11.12 13.05 -1.49
C LEU A 204 -10.86 14.10 -0.41
N VAL A 205 -9.67 14.10 0.21
CA VAL A 205 -9.28 15.10 1.21
C VAL A 205 -9.19 16.49 0.58
N TYR A 206 -8.61 16.60 -0.62
CA TYR A 206 -8.57 17.86 -1.38
C TYR A 206 -9.97 18.38 -1.67
N LEU A 207 -10.88 17.53 -2.19
CA LEU A 207 -12.28 17.90 -2.41
C LEU A 207 -12.96 18.35 -1.12
N ALA A 208 -12.77 17.65 -0.01
CA ALA A 208 -13.33 18.04 1.27
C ALA A 208 -12.87 19.46 1.69
N CYS A 209 -11.59 19.76 1.53
CA CYS A 209 -11.06 21.11 1.80
C CYS A 209 -11.69 22.17 0.89
N ILE A 210 -11.83 21.89 -0.42
CA ILE A 210 -12.52 22.77 -1.38
C ILE A 210 -13.96 23.03 -0.95
N PHE A 211 -14.70 21.97 -0.64
CA PHE A 211 -16.10 22.11 -0.21
C PHE A 211 -16.23 22.94 1.07
N LEU A 212 -15.35 22.76 2.05
CA LEU A 212 -15.36 23.55 3.28
C LEU A 212 -15.07 25.04 3.01
N ILE A 213 -14.14 25.33 2.12
CA ILE A 213 -13.83 26.73 1.73
C ILE A 213 -15.01 27.35 0.98
N ILE A 214 -15.57 26.65 0.00
CA ILE A 214 -16.75 27.11 -0.74
C ILE A 214 -17.93 27.32 0.21
N PHE A 215 -18.18 26.38 1.09
CA PHE A 215 -19.25 26.47 2.10
C PHE A 215 -19.09 27.69 3.00
N ALA A 216 -17.89 27.89 3.59
CA ALA A 216 -17.61 29.07 4.40
C ALA A 216 -17.79 30.38 3.61
N PHE A 217 -17.43 30.37 2.33
CA PHE A 217 -17.57 31.53 1.45
C PHE A 217 -19.05 31.82 1.15
N LEU A 218 -19.84 30.81 0.76
CA LEU A 218 -21.27 30.95 0.47
C LEU A 218 -22.09 31.40 1.69
N ILE A 219 -21.80 30.89 2.88
CA ILE A 219 -22.45 31.36 4.12
C ILE A 219 -22.27 32.88 4.32
N ARG A 220 -21.12 33.43 3.92
CA ARG A 220 -20.76 34.83 4.17
C ARG A 220 -21.09 35.77 3.02
N THR A 221 -21.22 35.26 1.81
CA THR A 221 -21.43 36.04 0.59
C THR A 221 -22.81 35.84 -0.03
N GLY A 222 -23.59 34.89 0.48
CA GLY A 222 -24.89 34.51 -0.07
C GLY A 222 -24.78 33.69 -1.36
N GLN A 223 -25.91 33.40 -1.96
CA GLN A 223 -26.04 32.50 -3.12
C GLN A 223 -25.54 33.11 -4.45
N ALA A 224 -25.23 34.40 -4.52
CA ALA A 224 -24.81 35.06 -5.75
C ALA A 224 -23.57 34.43 -6.44
N CYS A 225 -22.71 33.76 -5.66
CA CYS A 225 -21.52 33.10 -6.16
C CYS A 225 -21.72 31.60 -6.50
N LEU A 226 -22.91 31.04 -6.27
CA LEU A 226 -23.19 29.61 -6.42
C LEU A 226 -22.91 29.09 -7.85
N PRO A 227 -23.31 29.74 -8.94
CA PRO A 227 -23.00 29.24 -10.29
C PRO A 227 -21.51 29.11 -10.57
N SER A 228 -20.72 30.07 -10.06
CA SER A 228 -19.26 30.05 -10.21
C SER A 228 -18.58 28.98 -9.39
N THR A 229 -19.09 28.66 -8.20
CA THR A 229 -18.57 27.56 -7.36
C THR A 229 -18.90 26.21 -7.97
N ILE A 230 -20.11 26.01 -8.50
CA ILE A 230 -20.48 24.78 -9.23
C ILE A 230 -19.56 24.61 -10.45
N LYS A 231 -19.31 25.67 -11.19
CA LYS A 231 -18.38 25.62 -12.35
C LYS A 231 -16.99 25.12 -11.95
N ILE A 232 -16.43 25.55 -10.81
CA ILE A 232 -15.15 25.07 -10.33
C ILE A 232 -15.18 23.55 -10.06
N VAL A 233 -16.20 23.10 -9.34
CA VAL A 233 -16.34 21.68 -9.00
C VAL A 233 -16.42 20.84 -10.28
N ILE A 234 -17.26 21.22 -11.23
CA ILE A 234 -17.39 20.54 -12.52
C ILE A 234 -16.04 20.52 -13.26
N LEU A 235 -15.32 21.65 -13.31
CA LEU A 235 -14.03 21.72 -13.98
C LEU A 235 -12.97 20.82 -13.31
N ILE A 236 -12.94 20.74 -11.98
CA ILE A 236 -12.03 19.83 -11.26
C ILE A 236 -12.34 18.37 -11.64
N PHE A 237 -13.62 17.97 -11.68
CA PHE A 237 -14.01 16.63 -12.12
C PHE A 237 -13.67 16.37 -13.59
N LEU A 238 -13.90 17.33 -14.48
CA LEU A 238 -13.57 17.21 -15.90
C LEU A 238 -12.06 17.06 -16.12
N ILE A 239 -11.22 17.85 -15.45
CA ILE A 239 -9.76 17.74 -15.53
C ILE A 239 -9.28 16.36 -15.08
N ASN A 240 -9.92 15.77 -14.08
CA ASN A 240 -9.56 14.49 -13.51
C ASN A 240 -10.32 13.29 -14.13
N SER A 241 -11.20 13.52 -15.12
CA SER A 241 -12.08 12.49 -15.66
C SER A 241 -11.34 11.30 -16.27
N PHE A 242 -10.16 11.52 -16.88
CA PHE A 242 -9.37 10.48 -17.55
C PHE A 242 -8.88 9.36 -16.60
N TRP A 243 -8.75 9.64 -15.31
CA TRP A 243 -8.45 8.62 -14.30
C TRP A 243 -9.65 8.31 -13.39
N LEU A 244 -10.52 9.29 -13.14
CA LEU A 244 -11.73 9.11 -12.31
C LEU A 244 -12.75 8.16 -12.94
N LEU A 245 -12.95 8.22 -14.26
CA LEU A 245 -13.91 7.33 -14.92
C LEU A 245 -13.46 5.87 -14.87
N PRO A 246 -12.20 5.51 -15.24
CA PRO A 246 -11.68 4.18 -15.03
C PRO A 246 -11.70 3.74 -13.56
N PHE A 247 -11.40 4.63 -12.62
CA PHE A 247 -11.47 4.34 -11.19
C PHE A 247 -12.91 4.03 -10.73
N GLY A 248 -13.88 4.81 -11.18
CA GLY A 248 -15.30 4.56 -10.90
C GLY A 248 -15.75 3.20 -11.47
N TYR A 249 -15.30 2.85 -12.68
CA TYR A 249 -15.54 1.54 -13.28
C TYR A 249 -14.89 0.41 -12.46
N PHE A 250 -13.62 0.56 -12.08
CA PHE A 250 -12.94 -0.39 -11.21
C PHE A 250 -13.68 -0.59 -9.88
N LEU A 251 -14.11 0.48 -9.23
CA LEU A 251 -14.88 0.38 -7.99
C LEU A 251 -16.19 -0.40 -8.18
N LYS A 252 -16.86 -0.23 -9.34
CA LYS A 252 -18.08 -0.97 -9.64
C LYS A 252 -17.85 -2.46 -9.86
N THR A 253 -16.76 -2.83 -10.53
CA THR A 253 -16.52 -4.20 -11.02
C THR A 253 -15.56 -5.01 -10.15
N ASN A 254 -14.64 -4.35 -9.41
CA ASN A 254 -13.55 -4.99 -8.67
C ASN A 254 -13.43 -4.53 -7.20
N LEU A 255 -14.51 -4.00 -6.61
CA LEU A 255 -14.47 -3.45 -5.25
C LEU A 255 -14.02 -4.48 -4.20
N THR A 256 -14.31 -5.75 -4.42
CA THR A 256 -13.93 -6.85 -3.53
C THR A 256 -12.41 -7.08 -3.50
N ASN A 257 -11.71 -6.82 -4.60
CA ASN A 257 -10.27 -7.10 -4.70
C ASN A 257 -9.41 -6.31 -3.70
N PRO A 258 -9.52 -4.97 -3.57
CA PRO A 258 -8.76 -4.21 -2.58
C PRO A 258 -9.07 -4.60 -1.14
N VAL A 259 -10.32 -5.02 -0.87
CA VAL A 259 -10.77 -5.44 0.47
C VAL A 259 -10.24 -6.84 0.79
N ALA A 260 -10.22 -7.73 -0.19
CA ALA A 260 -9.79 -9.12 -0.04
C ALA A 260 -8.26 -9.28 -0.07
N GLY A 261 -7.52 -8.34 -0.64
CA GLY A 261 -6.05 -8.39 -0.71
C GLY A 261 -5.41 -8.59 0.66
N ILE A 262 -4.58 -9.62 0.81
CA ILE A 262 -3.98 -10.01 2.10
C ILE A 262 -3.22 -8.87 2.74
N GLY A 263 -2.36 -8.20 1.99
CA GLY A 263 -1.59 -7.07 2.47
C GLY A 263 -2.49 -5.95 3.00
N ASN A 264 -3.54 -5.61 2.27
CA ASN A 264 -4.53 -4.62 2.69
C ASN A 264 -5.28 -5.04 3.95
N PHE A 265 -5.73 -6.28 3.98
CA PHE A 265 -6.47 -6.84 5.11
C PHE A 265 -5.66 -6.78 6.41
N MET A 266 -4.45 -7.33 6.40
CA MET A 266 -3.62 -7.42 7.59
C MET A 266 -3.04 -6.06 8.00
N SER A 267 -2.63 -5.22 7.04
CA SER A 267 -2.06 -3.90 7.34
C SER A 267 -3.07 -2.92 7.89
N SER A 268 -4.37 -3.09 7.63
CA SER A 268 -5.39 -2.16 8.12
C SER A 268 -5.52 -2.17 9.63
N ASP A 269 -5.58 -3.34 10.24
CA ASP A 269 -5.69 -3.46 11.69
C ASP A 269 -4.40 -3.01 12.39
N GLU A 270 -3.23 -3.36 11.84
CA GLU A 270 -1.96 -2.88 12.37
C GLU A 270 -1.81 -1.36 12.27
N SER A 271 -2.16 -0.78 11.12
CA SER A 271 -2.14 0.67 10.93
C SER A 271 -3.08 1.37 11.92
N PHE A 272 -4.24 0.77 12.17
CA PHE A 272 -5.17 1.29 13.16
C PHE A 272 -4.56 1.32 14.56
N ASP A 273 -4.00 0.21 15.04
CA ASP A 273 -3.39 0.14 16.37
C ASP A 273 -2.20 1.12 16.51
N ARG A 274 -1.40 1.28 15.45
CA ARG A 274 -0.32 2.28 15.44
C ARG A 274 -0.85 3.71 15.54
N ASN A 275 -1.98 4.02 14.86
CA ASN A 275 -2.60 5.34 14.96
C ASN A 275 -3.16 5.63 16.37
N LEU A 276 -3.62 4.60 17.10
CA LEU A 276 -4.08 4.76 18.48
C LEU A 276 -3.00 5.33 19.40
N ARG A 277 -1.76 4.95 19.19
CA ARG A 277 -0.62 5.46 19.98
C ARG A 277 -0.37 6.95 19.77
N ARG A 278 -0.75 7.49 18.60
CA ARG A 278 -0.48 8.87 18.16
C ARG A 278 -1.72 9.72 17.92
N GLY A 279 -2.84 9.33 18.49
CA GLY A 279 -4.10 10.04 18.37
C GLY A 279 -4.39 11.05 19.50
N TYR A 280 -3.41 11.46 20.27
CA TYR A 280 -3.57 12.39 21.40
C TYR A 280 -3.36 13.85 20.99
N ILE A 281 -3.93 14.78 21.77
CA ILE A 281 -3.79 16.22 21.53
C ILE A 281 -2.31 16.64 21.53
N SER A 282 -1.49 16.03 22.39
CA SER A 282 -0.05 16.29 22.43
C SER A 282 0.66 15.97 21.11
N ASP A 283 0.26 14.86 20.47
CA ASP A 283 0.78 14.46 19.15
C ASP A 283 0.26 15.37 18.04
N PHE A 284 -1.02 15.76 18.13
CA PHE A 284 -1.64 16.67 17.19
C PHE A 284 -0.97 18.06 17.19
N LEU A 285 -0.67 18.59 18.37
CA LEU A 285 0.06 19.87 18.51
C LEU A 285 1.45 19.81 17.88
N LEU A 286 2.15 18.69 17.99
CA LEU A 286 3.46 18.46 17.37
C LEU A 286 3.37 17.99 15.91
N LEU A 287 2.18 17.75 15.38
CA LEU A 287 1.96 17.13 14.07
C LEU A 287 2.68 15.78 13.96
N ARG A 288 2.72 15.00 15.05
CA ARG A 288 3.40 13.71 15.15
C ARG A 288 2.43 12.59 14.83
N GLY A 289 2.79 11.74 13.88
CA GLY A 289 1.98 10.62 13.43
C GLY A 289 2.64 9.26 13.68
N TYR A 290 2.01 8.21 13.20
CA TYR A 290 2.39 6.82 13.45
C TYR A 290 3.76 6.42 12.85
N TYR A 291 4.28 7.14 11.86
CA TYR A 291 5.63 6.86 11.33
C TYR A 291 6.72 6.94 12.40
N PHE A 292 6.50 7.77 13.42
CA PHE A 292 7.48 7.96 14.49
C PHE A 292 7.81 6.65 15.23
N ASP A 293 6.82 5.76 15.42
CA ASP A 293 6.97 4.49 16.14
C ASP A 293 6.94 3.27 15.22
N PHE A 294 7.00 3.48 13.90
CA PHE A 294 7.00 2.37 12.99
C PHE A 294 8.24 1.49 13.24
N PRO A 295 8.12 0.16 13.36
CA PRO A 295 9.28 -0.70 13.50
C PRO A 295 10.07 -0.77 12.20
N ASP A 296 11.37 -0.89 12.34
CA ASP A 296 12.31 -1.14 11.26
C ASP A 296 13.10 -2.40 11.57
N THR A 297 13.81 -2.94 10.60
CA THR A 297 14.64 -4.15 10.73
C THR A 297 15.74 -4.03 11.79
N HIS A 298 16.16 -2.81 12.12
CA HIS A 298 17.30 -2.58 13.02
C HIS A 298 16.96 -1.71 14.24
N ALA A 299 15.87 -0.93 14.21
CA ALA A 299 15.46 -0.02 15.26
C ALA A 299 14.05 0.53 15.01
N THR A 300 13.68 1.63 15.69
CA THR A 300 12.51 2.39 15.27
C THR A 300 12.81 3.13 13.97
N PHE A 301 11.86 3.15 13.05
CA PHE A 301 11.98 3.74 11.72
C PHE A 301 12.49 5.19 11.69
N MET A 302 12.07 5.98 12.68
CA MET A 302 12.56 7.35 12.86
C MET A 302 13.52 7.48 14.06
N ALA A 303 14.39 6.50 14.30
CA ALA A 303 15.31 6.49 15.44
C ALA A 303 16.10 7.80 15.65
N PRO A 304 16.66 8.47 14.61
CA PRO A 304 17.36 9.74 14.80
C PRO A 304 16.45 10.83 15.42
N TRP A 305 15.18 10.84 15.03
CA TRP A 305 14.18 11.77 15.56
C TRP A 305 13.71 11.37 16.96
N GLY A 306 13.62 10.06 17.23
CA GLY A 306 13.36 9.52 18.56
C GLY A 306 14.42 9.97 19.57
N ILE A 307 15.69 9.83 19.21
CA ILE A 307 16.83 10.30 20.00
C ILE A 307 16.79 11.82 20.18
N HIS A 308 16.47 12.57 19.13
CA HIS A 308 16.38 14.02 19.19
C HIS A 308 15.29 14.49 20.18
N PHE A 309 14.11 13.86 20.15
CA PHE A 309 12.99 14.21 21.02
C PHE A 309 13.01 13.52 22.40
N SER A 310 13.95 12.65 22.68
CA SER A 310 14.21 12.20 24.06
C SER A 310 14.76 13.31 24.93
N ASN A 311 15.35 14.35 24.33
CA ASN A 311 15.73 15.58 25.03
C ASN A 311 14.49 16.47 25.21
N ASN A 312 14.09 16.68 26.46
CA ASN A 312 12.93 17.48 26.82
C ASN A 312 13.00 18.93 26.32
N PHE A 313 14.19 19.49 26.15
CA PHE A 313 14.34 20.85 25.62
C PHE A 313 13.92 20.92 24.14
N ASN A 314 14.32 19.95 23.34
CA ASN A 314 13.93 19.87 21.92
C ASN A 314 12.41 19.66 21.77
N LEU A 315 11.84 18.82 22.63
CA LEU A 315 10.40 18.58 22.65
C LEU A 315 9.62 19.81 23.10
N ALA A 316 10.11 20.52 24.14
CA ALA A 316 9.52 21.77 24.61
C ALA A 316 9.52 22.87 23.53
N ALA A 317 10.58 22.95 22.72
CA ALA A 317 10.62 23.89 21.61
C ALA A 317 9.44 23.66 20.63
N GLY A 318 9.07 22.39 20.35
CA GLY A 318 7.92 22.05 19.54
C GLY A 318 6.59 22.53 20.14
N TYR A 319 6.37 22.33 21.43
CA TYR A 319 5.17 22.84 22.10
C TYR A 319 5.12 24.37 22.16
N LEU A 320 6.26 25.04 22.33
CA LEU A 320 6.33 26.50 22.25
C LEU A 320 5.99 27.02 20.84
N LEU A 321 6.41 26.33 19.79
CA LEU A 321 5.98 26.65 18.42
C LEU A 321 4.46 26.50 18.28
N SER A 322 3.88 25.47 18.87
CA SER A 322 2.43 25.23 18.84
C SER A 322 1.63 26.29 19.61
N LEU A 323 2.23 26.98 20.59
CA LEU A 323 1.59 28.09 21.27
C LEU A 323 1.24 29.24 20.30
N PHE A 324 2.10 29.53 19.33
CA PHE A 324 1.81 30.52 18.30
C PHE A 324 0.60 30.10 17.44
N VAL A 325 0.49 28.81 17.13
CA VAL A 325 -0.68 28.26 16.44
C VAL A 325 -1.95 28.46 17.26
N LEU A 326 -1.92 28.14 18.55
CA LEU A 326 -3.07 28.31 19.45
C LEU A 326 -3.52 29.77 19.56
N ILE A 327 -2.59 30.73 19.68
CA ILE A 327 -2.90 32.15 19.66
C ILE A 327 -3.58 32.54 18.35
N GLY A 328 -3.12 32.01 17.22
CA GLY A 328 -3.71 32.23 15.90
C GLY A 328 -5.12 31.63 15.75
N ILE A 329 -5.35 30.46 16.36
CA ILE A 329 -6.69 29.84 16.41
C ILE A 329 -7.65 30.72 17.20
N VAL A 330 -7.28 31.16 18.40
CA VAL A 330 -8.08 32.09 19.23
C VAL A 330 -8.40 33.37 18.47
N TYR A 331 -7.41 33.98 17.83
CA TYR A 331 -7.66 35.13 16.96
C TYR A 331 -8.66 34.84 15.82
N SER A 332 -8.54 33.69 15.19
CA SER A 332 -9.42 33.27 14.09
C SER A 332 -10.87 33.00 14.57
N ILE A 333 -11.04 32.46 15.77
CA ILE A 333 -12.35 32.34 16.42
C ILE A 333 -12.96 33.74 16.63
N TYR A 334 -12.20 34.70 17.13
CA TYR A 334 -12.66 36.07 17.27
C TYR A 334 -13.04 36.73 15.93
N LYS A 335 -12.37 36.36 14.85
CA LYS A 335 -12.61 36.86 13.47
C LYS A 335 -13.46 35.91 12.61
N ILE A 336 -14.19 35.00 13.19
CA ILE A 336 -14.96 33.94 12.49
C ILE A 336 -15.98 34.49 11.47
N LYS A 337 -16.39 35.73 11.62
CA LYS A 337 -17.27 36.41 10.65
C LYS A 337 -16.64 36.57 9.27
N LYS A 338 -15.32 36.53 9.14
CA LYS A 338 -14.64 36.60 7.83
C LYS A 338 -14.53 35.21 7.21
N PRO A 339 -14.83 35.03 5.92
CA PRO A 339 -14.83 33.71 5.26
C PRO A 339 -13.53 32.93 5.44
N ILE A 340 -12.37 33.64 5.36
CA ILE A 340 -11.06 32.98 5.50
C ILE A 340 -10.90 32.30 6.86
N HIS A 341 -11.27 33.01 7.95
CA HIS A 341 -11.12 32.43 9.29
C HIS A 341 -12.10 31.28 9.50
N LEU A 342 -13.31 31.39 8.98
CA LEU A 342 -14.28 30.29 9.04
C LEU A 342 -13.78 29.07 8.25
N SER A 343 -13.22 29.27 7.02
CA SER A 343 -12.64 28.20 6.22
C SER A 343 -11.51 27.48 6.96
N LEU A 344 -10.59 28.26 7.57
CA LEU A 344 -9.46 27.71 8.33
C LEU A 344 -9.92 26.89 9.53
N LEU A 345 -10.92 27.37 10.26
CA LEU A 345 -11.48 26.67 11.42
C LEU A 345 -12.24 25.39 11.00
N LEU A 346 -12.95 25.40 9.86
CA LEU A 346 -13.61 24.21 9.34
C LEU A 346 -12.58 23.16 8.88
N ILE A 347 -11.52 23.58 8.20
CA ILE A 347 -10.45 22.66 7.83
C ILE A 347 -9.75 22.12 9.09
N LEU A 348 -9.49 22.99 10.09
CA LEU A 348 -8.94 22.55 11.38
C LEU A 348 -9.85 21.49 12.01
N SER A 349 -11.16 21.70 12.02
CA SER A 349 -12.12 20.72 12.55
C SER A 349 -12.05 19.39 11.80
N LEU A 350 -12.02 19.42 10.47
CA LEU A 350 -11.88 18.22 9.64
C LEU A 350 -10.59 17.44 9.99
N VAL A 351 -9.44 18.12 10.01
CA VAL A 351 -8.16 17.44 10.28
C VAL A 351 -8.05 16.98 11.74
N SER A 352 -8.63 17.73 12.67
CA SER A 352 -8.68 17.32 14.09
C SER A 352 -9.53 16.06 14.28
N LEU A 353 -10.73 16.02 13.67
CA LEU A 353 -11.59 14.83 13.69
C LEU A 353 -10.89 13.62 13.07
N ALA A 354 -10.13 13.81 12.00
CA ALA A 354 -9.42 12.71 11.35
C ALA A 354 -8.23 12.21 12.18
N LEU A 355 -7.38 13.12 12.68
CA LEU A 355 -6.12 12.76 13.34
C LEU A 355 -6.31 12.38 14.82
N LEU A 356 -7.36 12.89 15.49
CA LEU A 356 -7.69 12.56 16.88
C LEU A 356 -8.74 11.43 16.98
N SER A 357 -9.28 10.93 15.89
CA SER A 357 -10.34 9.90 15.90
C SER A 357 -9.90 8.55 16.46
N ALA A 358 -8.61 8.31 16.58
CA ALA A 358 -8.10 7.06 17.14
C ALA A 358 -8.34 6.94 18.65
N THR A 359 -8.44 8.06 19.39
CA THR A 359 -8.53 8.08 20.84
C THR A 359 -9.83 8.76 21.33
N PRO A 360 -10.30 8.49 22.57
CA PRO A 360 -11.38 9.23 23.16
C PRO A 360 -11.09 10.76 23.20
N PRO A 361 -12.09 11.62 23.02
CA PRO A 361 -13.53 11.32 22.89
C PRO A 361 -13.99 10.98 21.47
N PHE A 362 -13.13 11.08 20.46
CA PHE A 362 -13.53 10.95 19.04
C PHE A 362 -13.43 9.51 18.50
N SER A 363 -13.09 8.53 19.31
CA SER A 363 -12.91 7.12 18.90
C SER A 363 -14.16 6.49 18.27
N PHE A 364 -15.37 7.01 18.55
CA PHE A 364 -16.62 6.57 17.91
C PHE A 364 -16.58 6.76 16.36
N ILE A 365 -15.92 7.80 15.87
CA ILE A 365 -15.76 8.05 14.43
C ILE A 365 -14.96 6.90 13.78
N ASN A 366 -13.89 6.51 14.44
CA ASN A 366 -13.04 5.43 13.95
C ASN A 366 -13.75 4.07 14.01
N GLN A 367 -14.49 3.81 15.09
CA GLN A 367 -15.33 2.61 15.20
C GLN A 367 -16.36 2.53 14.07
N PHE A 368 -17.03 3.64 13.76
CA PHE A 368 -17.99 3.72 12.62
C PHE A 368 -17.30 3.45 11.28
N ILE A 369 -16.13 4.07 11.02
CA ILE A 369 -15.37 3.85 9.78
C ILE A 369 -14.97 2.38 9.63
N ARG A 370 -14.57 1.74 10.72
CA ARG A 370 -14.13 0.33 10.72
C ARG A 370 -15.23 -0.69 10.47
N GLN A 371 -16.49 -0.34 10.74
CA GLN A 371 -17.62 -1.24 10.44
C GLN A 371 -17.80 -1.49 8.95
N ASN A 372 -17.36 -0.55 8.11
CA ASN A 372 -17.40 -0.70 6.65
C ASN A 372 -16.02 -1.09 6.13
N PRO A 373 -15.86 -2.27 5.49
CA PRO A 373 -14.57 -2.76 5.00
C PRO A 373 -13.87 -1.80 4.04
N LEU A 374 -14.62 -1.13 3.15
CA LEU A 374 -14.07 -0.16 2.21
C LEU A 374 -13.57 1.10 2.93
N LEU A 375 -14.38 1.68 3.82
CA LEU A 375 -13.99 2.86 4.57
C LEU A 375 -12.78 2.56 5.48
N ASN A 376 -12.73 1.35 6.05
CA ASN A 376 -11.57 0.90 6.81
C ASN A 376 -10.28 0.92 5.96
N GLN A 377 -10.33 0.47 4.70
CA GLN A 377 -9.20 0.55 3.79
C GLN A 377 -8.84 2.00 3.42
N VAL A 378 -9.83 2.80 3.07
CA VAL A 378 -9.64 4.20 2.65
C VAL A 378 -9.00 5.05 3.75
N PHE A 379 -9.43 4.86 5.01
CA PHE A 379 -9.01 5.68 6.15
C PHE A 379 -8.07 4.96 7.13
N ARG A 380 -7.48 3.83 6.75
CA ARG A 380 -6.56 3.05 7.62
C ARG A 380 -5.38 3.86 8.16
N ALA A 381 -4.91 4.86 7.41
CA ALA A 381 -3.79 5.73 7.79
C ALA A 381 -4.18 7.21 7.62
N PRO A 382 -4.98 7.80 8.54
CA PRO A 382 -5.47 9.16 8.41
C PRO A 382 -4.32 10.19 8.38
N PHE A 383 -3.22 9.95 9.09
CA PHE A 383 -2.07 10.83 9.12
C PHE A 383 -1.57 11.18 7.70
N THR A 384 -1.31 10.20 6.87
CA THR A 384 -0.76 10.41 5.51
C THR A 384 -1.67 11.21 4.58
N LYS A 385 -2.98 11.25 4.85
CA LYS A 385 -3.98 11.94 4.04
C LYS A 385 -4.27 13.35 4.55
N PHE A 386 -4.37 13.52 5.88
CA PHE A 386 -4.83 14.76 6.49
C PHE A 386 -3.72 15.66 7.02
N ILE A 387 -2.47 15.18 7.06
CA ILE A 387 -1.36 15.95 7.63
C ILE A 387 -1.06 17.23 6.82
N VAL A 388 -1.15 17.21 5.48
CA VAL A 388 -0.84 18.38 4.66
C VAL A 388 -1.83 19.52 4.90
N PRO A 389 -3.16 19.31 4.88
CA PRO A 389 -4.11 20.33 5.32
C PRO A 389 -3.88 20.81 6.76
N ALA A 390 -3.46 19.92 7.68
CA ALA A 390 -3.12 20.32 9.05
C ALA A 390 -1.91 21.25 9.10
N ILE A 391 -0.81 20.89 8.43
CA ILE A 391 0.39 21.74 8.31
C ILE A 391 0.04 23.10 7.71
N PHE A 392 -0.79 23.11 6.67
CA PHE A 392 -1.23 24.33 6.00
C PHE A 392 -1.98 25.28 6.94
N VAL A 393 -3.00 24.79 7.65
CA VAL A 393 -3.76 25.65 8.56
C VAL A 393 -2.92 26.08 9.77
N PHE A 394 -2.04 25.21 10.29
CA PHE A 394 -1.11 25.56 11.37
C PHE A 394 -0.15 26.67 10.96
N SER A 395 0.37 26.62 9.73
CA SER A 395 1.25 27.67 9.20
C SER A 395 0.54 29.03 9.12
N ILE A 396 -0.72 29.04 8.69
CA ILE A 396 -1.50 30.29 8.65
C ILE A 396 -1.87 30.78 10.05
N PHE A 397 -2.22 29.86 10.97
CA PHE A 397 -2.45 30.24 12.38
C PHE A 397 -1.18 30.77 13.04
N THR A 398 0.00 30.20 12.74
CA THR A 398 1.29 30.75 13.18
C THR A 398 1.43 32.21 12.73
N ALA A 399 1.11 32.52 11.46
CA ALA A 399 1.16 33.90 10.98
C ALA A 399 0.19 34.82 11.72
N TYR A 400 -1.05 34.40 11.98
CA TYR A 400 -2.01 35.17 12.78
C TYR A 400 -1.60 35.29 14.24
N GLY A 401 -1.00 34.26 14.82
CA GLY A 401 -0.47 34.29 16.20
C GLY A 401 0.64 35.32 16.36
N LEU A 402 1.63 35.30 15.46
CA LEU A 402 2.72 36.29 15.42
C LEU A 402 2.19 37.71 15.24
N GLN A 403 1.27 37.90 14.27
CA GLN A 403 0.64 39.20 14.04
C GLN A 403 -0.12 39.74 15.27
N THR A 404 -0.80 38.83 15.98
CA THR A 404 -1.56 39.17 17.18
C THR A 404 -0.62 39.63 18.30
N LEU A 405 0.49 38.91 18.52
CA LEU A 405 1.50 39.30 19.54
C LEU A 405 2.16 40.65 19.22
N VAL A 406 2.53 40.86 17.94
CA VAL A 406 3.08 42.16 17.52
C VAL A 406 2.07 43.30 17.75
N THR A 407 0.79 43.06 17.45
CA THR A 407 -0.26 44.05 17.65
C THR A 407 -0.51 44.32 19.12
N LEU A 408 -0.43 43.31 19.99
CA LEU A 408 -0.56 43.45 21.45
C LEU A 408 0.61 44.26 22.03
N ALA A 409 1.83 43.96 21.62
CA ALA A 409 3.02 44.68 22.08
C ALA A 409 2.95 46.19 21.75
N THR A 410 2.45 46.56 20.57
CA THR A 410 2.28 47.97 20.19
C THR A 410 1.21 48.64 21.04
N ARG A 411 0.13 47.94 21.39
CA ARG A 411 -0.89 48.49 22.33
C ARG A 411 -0.33 48.74 23.72
N LEU A 412 0.64 47.92 24.16
CA LEU A 412 1.36 48.07 25.41
C LEU A 412 2.51 49.07 25.34
N LYS A 413 2.59 49.88 24.28
CA LYS A 413 3.59 50.95 24.04
C LYS A 413 5.03 50.44 23.87
N TYR A 414 5.26 49.15 23.63
CA TYR A 414 6.60 48.66 23.30
C TYR A 414 6.99 49.05 21.88
N SER A 415 8.30 49.23 21.65
CA SER A 415 8.81 49.47 20.30
C SER A 415 8.48 48.28 19.41
N GLN A 416 7.62 48.49 18.41
CA GLN A 416 7.19 47.50 17.46
C GLN A 416 8.38 46.81 16.76
N LYS A 417 9.40 47.59 16.38
CA LYS A 417 10.58 47.06 15.70
C LYS A 417 11.37 46.08 16.58
N ILE A 418 11.67 46.49 17.82
CA ILE A 418 12.45 45.72 18.76
C ILE A 418 11.68 44.42 19.13
N PHE A 419 10.40 44.55 19.46
CA PHE A 419 9.57 43.40 19.81
C PHE A 419 9.44 42.41 18.67
N THR A 420 9.22 42.88 17.43
CA THR A 420 9.16 42.02 16.27
C THR A 420 10.48 41.30 16.05
N LEU A 421 11.61 41.99 16.20
CA LEU A 421 12.93 41.35 16.06
C LEU A 421 13.14 40.27 17.12
N ILE A 422 12.84 40.56 18.40
CA ILE A 422 12.95 39.56 19.49
C ILE A 422 12.03 38.34 19.20
N LEU A 423 10.79 38.58 18.80
CA LEU A 423 9.82 37.53 18.55
C LEU A 423 10.26 36.66 17.36
N VAL A 424 10.73 37.29 16.29
CA VAL A 424 11.22 36.58 15.08
C VAL A 424 12.47 35.77 15.39
N SER A 425 13.45 36.37 16.07
CA SER A 425 14.70 35.69 16.46
C SER A 425 14.41 34.52 17.42
N GLY A 426 13.52 34.73 18.39
CA GLY A 426 13.09 33.65 19.30
C GLY A 426 12.40 32.50 18.56
N TYR A 427 11.53 32.82 17.60
CA TYR A 427 10.87 31.79 16.77
C TYR A 427 11.86 31.04 15.91
N LEU A 428 12.80 31.77 15.25
CA LEU A 428 13.85 31.13 14.44
C LEU A 428 14.76 30.21 15.29
N PHE A 429 15.06 30.64 16.51
CA PHE A 429 15.80 29.80 17.44
C PHE A 429 15.04 28.51 17.79
N LEU A 430 13.77 28.62 18.16
CA LEU A 430 12.93 27.46 18.50
C LEU A 430 12.80 26.48 17.33
N ILE A 431 12.51 26.99 16.12
CA ILE A 431 12.34 26.10 14.96
C ILE A 431 13.66 25.46 14.54
N SER A 432 14.79 26.16 14.68
CA SER A 432 16.12 25.60 14.41
C SER A 432 16.47 24.47 15.35
N ILE A 433 16.17 24.61 16.64
CA ILE A 433 16.37 23.53 17.63
C ILE A 433 15.45 22.36 17.30
N PHE A 434 14.17 22.62 17.09
CA PHE A 434 13.16 21.61 16.85
C PHE A 434 13.47 20.75 15.60
N SER A 435 13.93 21.39 14.51
CA SER A 435 14.19 20.75 13.23
C SER A 435 15.68 20.48 12.95
N PHE A 436 16.55 20.58 13.96
CA PHE A 436 18.00 20.45 13.79
C PHE A 436 18.47 19.23 12.99
N PRO A 437 17.89 18.00 13.15
CA PRO A 437 18.30 16.85 12.37
C PRO A 437 18.14 17.01 10.85
N VAL A 438 17.22 17.87 10.36
CA VAL A 438 17.09 18.17 8.93
C VAL A 438 18.40 18.73 8.36
N PHE A 439 19.07 19.60 9.13
CA PHE A 439 20.34 20.21 8.75
C PHE A 439 21.55 19.28 8.93
N ARG A 440 21.30 18.06 9.42
CA ARG A 440 22.28 16.96 9.51
C ARG A 440 21.99 15.84 8.51
N GLY A 441 21.20 16.09 7.45
CA GLY A 441 20.90 15.11 6.43
C GLY A 441 19.78 14.12 6.77
N GLN A 442 18.99 14.39 7.85
CA GLN A 442 17.94 13.52 8.35
C GLN A 442 16.52 13.97 7.89
N LEU A 443 16.41 14.49 6.67
CA LEU A 443 15.12 14.76 6.04
C LEU A 443 14.55 13.50 5.39
N PHE A 444 15.39 12.72 4.73
CA PHE A 444 15.04 11.45 4.11
C PHE A 444 15.58 10.28 4.91
N TYR A 445 14.85 9.19 4.93
CA TYR A 445 15.30 7.94 5.52
C TYR A 445 16.58 7.45 4.83
N SER A 446 17.61 7.17 5.61
CA SER A 446 18.94 6.85 5.07
C SER A 446 18.94 5.59 4.19
N LEU A 447 18.12 4.59 4.53
CA LEU A 447 18.01 3.36 3.74
C LEU A 447 17.29 3.56 2.39
N ASN A 448 16.67 4.71 2.16
CA ASN A 448 16.13 5.02 0.84
C ASN A 448 17.18 5.61 -0.12
N LYS A 449 18.37 5.96 0.36
CA LYS A 449 19.48 6.48 -0.46
C LYS A 449 20.37 5.31 -0.90
N GLN A 450 19.97 4.61 -1.95
CA GLN A 450 20.60 3.36 -2.36
C GLN A 450 21.31 3.46 -3.71
N SER A 451 22.43 2.73 -3.84
CA SER A 451 23.10 2.56 -5.11
C SER A 451 22.64 1.26 -5.77
N VAL A 452 22.08 1.35 -6.96
CA VAL A 452 21.63 0.16 -7.71
C VAL A 452 22.84 -0.50 -8.38
N PRO A 453 23.09 -1.79 -8.12
CA PRO A 453 24.24 -2.49 -8.72
C PRO A 453 24.15 -2.59 -10.25
N LYS A 454 25.31 -2.59 -10.92
CA LYS A 454 25.41 -2.57 -12.39
C LYS A 454 24.73 -3.77 -13.08
N GLN A 455 24.71 -4.92 -12.44
CA GLN A 455 24.08 -6.14 -12.97
C GLN A 455 22.59 -5.98 -13.25
N TYR A 456 21.89 -5.09 -12.53
CA TYR A 456 20.49 -4.82 -12.83
C TYR A 456 20.33 -4.07 -14.16
N PHE A 457 21.18 -3.11 -14.45
CA PHE A 457 21.15 -2.40 -15.74
C PHE A 457 21.51 -3.34 -16.90
N GLN A 458 22.45 -4.27 -16.70
CA GLN A 458 22.79 -5.30 -17.69
C GLN A 458 21.61 -6.25 -17.93
N MET A 459 20.89 -6.62 -16.89
CA MET A 459 19.67 -7.41 -16.98
C MET A 459 18.55 -6.65 -17.72
N PHE A 460 18.37 -5.36 -17.45
CA PHE A 460 17.42 -4.50 -18.17
C PHE A 460 17.74 -4.42 -19.64
N ASP A 461 19.02 -4.22 -20.01
CA ASP A 461 19.46 -4.20 -21.39
C ASP A 461 19.20 -5.54 -22.10
N TYR A 462 19.35 -6.65 -21.40
CA TYR A 462 19.01 -7.97 -21.94
C TYR A 462 17.51 -8.08 -22.24
N PHE A 463 16.64 -7.71 -21.29
CA PHE A 463 15.19 -7.81 -21.49
C PHE A 463 14.65 -6.84 -22.53
N ARG A 464 15.27 -5.70 -22.76
CA ARG A 464 14.91 -4.79 -23.87
C ARG A 464 15.07 -5.41 -25.25
N GLN A 465 15.86 -6.49 -25.39
CA GLN A 465 16.07 -7.24 -26.63
C GLN A 465 15.11 -8.41 -26.78
N GLN A 466 14.33 -8.74 -25.75
CA GLN A 466 13.39 -9.85 -25.76
C GLN A 466 11.98 -9.39 -26.17
N SER A 467 11.09 -10.36 -26.49
CA SER A 467 9.69 -10.07 -26.78
C SER A 467 9.03 -9.32 -25.60
N PRO A 468 8.33 -8.19 -25.83
CA PRO A 468 7.68 -7.44 -24.77
C PRO A 468 6.51 -8.18 -24.10
N THR A 469 6.03 -9.28 -24.72
CA THR A 469 4.95 -10.11 -24.19
C THR A 469 5.44 -11.37 -23.48
N ALA A 470 6.74 -11.63 -23.47
CA ALA A 470 7.33 -12.77 -22.80
C ALA A 470 7.18 -12.65 -21.28
N ARG A 471 6.45 -13.56 -20.65
CA ARG A 471 6.22 -13.50 -19.19
C ARG A 471 7.41 -13.98 -18.41
N ILE A 472 7.65 -13.32 -17.28
CA ILE A 472 8.76 -13.58 -16.38
C ILE A 472 8.21 -14.06 -15.03
N ALA A 473 8.60 -15.25 -14.58
CA ALA A 473 8.46 -15.67 -13.20
C ALA A 473 9.59 -15.09 -12.38
N ASN A 474 9.30 -14.26 -11.38
CA ASN A 474 10.29 -13.64 -10.51
C ASN A 474 10.53 -14.51 -9.28
N LEU A 475 11.79 -14.91 -9.05
CA LEU A 475 12.25 -15.73 -7.94
C LEU A 475 13.44 -15.08 -7.22
N PRO A 476 13.54 -15.27 -5.90
CA PRO A 476 12.56 -15.87 -5.01
C PRO A 476 11.27 -15.07 -5.01
N GLN A 477 10.15 -15.77 -4.80
CA GLN A 477 8.86 -15.09 -4.75
C GLN A 477 8.83 -14.01 -3.68
N GLY A 478 8.10 -12.93 -3.93
CA GLY A 478 7.88 -11.86 -2.97
C GLY A 478 7.36 -12.37 -1.63
N SER A 479 7.62 -11.63 -0.56
CA SER A 479 7.12 -11.96 0.77
C SER A 479 5.58 -12.02 0.78
N PHE A 480 5.05 -12.60 1.85
CA PHE A 480 3.60 -12.59 2.11
C PHE A 480 2.96 -11.20 1.98
N TRP A 481 3.70 -10.15 2.34
CA TRP A 481 3.27 -8.75 2.25
C TRP A 481 3.42 -8.12 0.86
N GLY A 482 3.99 -8.83 -0.12
CA GLY A 482 4.29 -8.29 -1.44
C GLY A 482 5.49 -7.32 -1.46
N TRP A 483 6.25 -7.23 -0.38
CA TRP A 483 7.48 -6.45 -0.32
C TRP A 483 8.72 -7.32 -0.54
N THR A 484 9.68 -6.77 -1.26
CA THR A 484 10.97 -7.40 -1.55
C THR A 484 12.08 -6.67 -0.81
N SER A 485 12.97 -7.43 -0.17
CA SER A 485 14.17 -6.90 0.48
C SER A 485 15.40 -7.33 -0.30
N TYR A 486 16.25 -6.37 -0.67
CA TYR A 486 17.48 -6.61 -1.40
C TYR A 486 18.69 -6.43 -0.50
N ARG A 487 19.74 -7.29 -0.66
CA ARG A 487 20.97 -7.25 0.15
C ARG A 487 21.74 -5.92 0.06
N PHE A 488 21.51 -5.14 -0.99
CA PHE A 488 22.09 -3.81 -1.15
C PHE A 488 21.22 -2.68 -0.55
N GLY A 489 20.18 -3.01 0.19
CA GLY A 489 19.47 -2.10 1.09
C GLY A 489 18.09 -1.64 0.62
N ILE A 490 17.64 -1.92 -0.60
CA ILE A 490 16.26 -1.60 -1.03
C ILE A 490 15.28 -2.52 -0.32
N VAL A 491 14.22 -1.93 0.24
CA VAL A 491 13.08 -2.63 0.82
C VAL A 491 11.80 -1.93 0.35
N GLY A 492 10.90 -2.67 -0.30
CA GLY A 492 9.64 -2.10 -0.78
C GLY A 492 8.95 -2.97 -1.83
N SER A 493 8.05 -2.37 -2.60
CA SER A 493 7.26 -3.04 -3.64
C SER A 493 8.08 -3.50 -4.86
N GLY A 494 9.39 -3.34 -4.83
CA GLY A 494 10.30 -3.69 -5.92
C GLY A 494 10.53 -2.52 -6.89
N PHE A 495 11.48 -2.70 -7.81
CA PHE A 495 11.85 -1.64 -8.77
C PHE A 495 12.09 -2.17 -10.19
N ILE A 496 12.33 -3.46 -10.36
CA ILE A 496 12.77 -4.04 -11.64
C ILE A 496 11.75 -3.84 -12.76
N TRP A 497 10.47 -3.87 -12.44
CA TRP A 497 9.40 -3.71 -13.41
C TRP A 497 9.31 -2.29 -14.01
N TYR A 498 10.03 -1.29 -13.44
CA TYR A 498 10.11 0.06 -14.02
C TYR A 498 11.05 0.15 -15.23
N ASP A 499 11.89 -0.87 -15.48
CA ASP A 499 12.72 -0.92 -16.70
C ASP A 499 12.61 -2.25 -17.46
N ILE A 500 11.74 -3.14 -17.05
CA ILE A 500 11.39 -4.37 -17.78
C ILE A 500 9.99 -4.21 -18.36
N GLU A 501 9.85 -4.25 -19.70
CA GLU A 501 8.54 -4.10 -20.39
C GLU A 501 7.68 -5.37 -20.24
N GLN A 502 8.31 -6.53 -20.14
CA GLN A 502 7.68 -7.84 -20.04
C GLN A 502 6.82 -7.95 -18.78
N PRO A 503 5.69 -8.69 -18.83
CA PRO A 503 4.92 -9.02 -17.66
C PRO A 503 5.75 -9.81 -16.63
N ILE A 504 5.91 -9.27 -15.44
CA ILE A 504 6.58 -9.95 -14.32
C ILE A 504 5.51 -10.51 -13.41
N LEU A 505 5.48 -11.83 -13.27
CA LEU A 505 4.55 -12.49 -12.36
C LEU A 505 5.13 -12.44 -10.95
N ASP A 506 4.76 -11.40 -10.25
CA ASP A 506 5.19 -11.13 -8.88
C ASP A 506 3.97 -10.94 -7.98
N ARG A 507 4.15 -11.06 -6.69
CA ARG A 507 3.10 -10.79 -5.71
C ARG A 507 3.10 -9.32 -5.36
N ALA A 508 2.46 -8.51 -6.22
CA ALA A 508 2.38 -7.08 -6.01
C ALA A 508 1.26 -6.72 -5.05
N PHE A 509 1.53 -5.75 -4.18
CA PHE A 509 0.59 -5.25 -3.21
C PHE A 509 -0.60 -4.52 -3.88
N ASP A 510 -0.31 -3.66 -4.87
CA ASP A 510 -1.32 -2.82 -5.52
C ASP A 510 -2.07 -3.53 -6.64
N ALA A 511 -1.44 -4.51 -7.29
CA ALA A 511 -2.00 -5.27 -8.41
C ALA A 511 -2.60 -6.61 -7.95
N TRP A 512 -3.15 -6.66 -6.74
CA TRP A 512 -3.70 -7.89 -6.20
C TRP A 512 -4.98 -8.28 -6.91
N ASN A 513 -5.05 -9.55 -7.31
CA ASN A 513 -6.28 -10.23 -7.71
C ASN A 513 -6.20 -11.72 -7.35
N LEU A 514 -7.36 -12.39 -7.39
CA LEU A 514 -7.47 -13.80 -7.00
C LEU A 514 -6.63 -14.73 -7.87
N LYS A 515 -6.46 -14.43 -9.16
CA LYS A 515 -5.66 -15.25 -10.09
C LYS A 515 -4.16 -15.11 -9.84
N ASN A 516 -3.70 -13.93 -9.46
CA ASN A 516 -2.32 -13.72 -9.04
C ASN A 516 -2.01 -14.48 -7.74
N GLU A 517 -2.95 -14.49 -6.78
CA GLU A 517 -2.82 -15.32 -5.59
C GLU A 517 -2.79 -16.81 -5.92
N GLN A 518 -3.61 -17.26 -6.84
CA GLN A 518 -3.59 -18.64 -7.31
C GLN A 518 -2.22 -19.02 -7.86
N TYR A 519 -1.67 -18.24 -8.78
CA TYR A 519 -0.32 -18.42 -9.29
C TYR A 519 0.73 -18.46 -8.17
N TYR A 520 0.68 -17.53 -7.24
CA TYR A 520 1.61 -17.45 -6.13
C TYR A 520 1.66 -18.75 -5.32
N TRP A 521 0.49 -19.30 -4.96
CA TRP A 521 0.42 -20.51 -4.16
C TRP A 521 0.75 -21.78 -4.95
N GLU A 522 0.37 -21.87 -6.22
CA GLU A 522 0.79 -22.97 -7.10
C GLU A 522 2.31 -23.00 -7.22
N LEU A 523 2.92 -21.86 -7.53
CA LEU A 523 4.36 -21.74 -7.65
C LEU A 523 5.07 -22.03 -6.31
N THR A 524 4.54 -21.52 -5.20
CA THR A 524 5.05 -21.82 -3.86
C THR A 524 5.06 -23.32 -3.59
N THR A 525 3.96 -24.00 -3.92
CA THR A 525 3.84 -25.45 -3.77
C THR A 525 4.92 -26.19 -4.56
N ALA A 526 5.10 -25.86 -5.84
CA ALA A 526 6.10 -26.52 -6.69
C ALA A 526 7.53 -26.31 -6.19
N LEU A 527 7.84 -25.08 -5.77
CA LEU A 527 9.17 -24.73 -5.25
C LEU A 527 9.47 -25.43 -3.91
N GLN A 528 8.48 -25.56 -3.06
CA GLN A 528 8.65 -26.17 -1.74
C GLN A 528 8.63 -27.70 -1.80
N SER A 529 7.75 -28.27 -2.64
CA SER A 529 7.75 -29.74 -2.87
C SER A 529 8.96 -30.20 -3.66
N ARG A 530 9.71 -29.27 -4.28
CA ARG A 530 10.81 -29.59 -5.19
C ARG A 530 10.42 -30.59 -6.26
N ASP A 531 9.21 -30.41 -6.79
CA ASP A 531 8.72 -31.20 -7.92
C ASP A 531 9.03 -30.49 -9.24
N PRO A 532 10.04 -30.98 -10.00
CA PRO A 532 10.43 -30.33 -11.27
C PRO A 532 9.36 -30.44 -12.33
N LEU A 533 8.58 -31.53 -12.33
CA LEU A 533 7.49 -31.75 -13.30
C LEU A 533 6.35 -30.77 -13.01
N LEU A 534 5.98 -30.61 -11.74
CA LEU A 534 4.94 -29.68 -11.33
C LEU A 534 5.34 -28.25 -11.69
N LEU A 535 6.60 -27.85 -11.42
CA LEU A 535 7.07 -26.51 -11.80
C LEU A 535 7.02 -26.32 -13.32
N SER A 536 7.46 -27.27 -14.11
CA SER A 536 7.39 -27.20 -15.58
C SER A 536 5.95 -27.02 -16.07
N ARG A 537 4.98 -27.74 -15.49
CA ARG A 537 3.55 -27.60 -15.81
C ARG A 537 3.00 -26.23 -15.45
N ILE A 538 3.40 -25.68 -14.29
CA ILE A 538 2.97 -24.35 -13.86
C ILE A 538 3.54 -23.27 -14.80
N LEU A 539 4.82 -23.37 -15.15
CA LEU A 539 5.44 -22.44 -16.10
C LEU A 539 4.71 -22.48 -17.45
N SER A 540 4.37 -23.67 -17.93
CA SER A 540 3.57 -23.84 -19.16
C SER A 540 2.17 -23.24 -19.01
N LYS A 541 1.43 -23.59 -17.97
CA LYS A 541 0.06 -23.11 -17.70
C LYS A 541 -0.05 -21.59 -17.75
N TYR A 542 0.89 -20.90 -17.11
CA TYR A 542 0.88 -19.44 -17.04
C TYR A 542 1.63 -18.77 -18.19
N SER A 543 2.02 -19.54 -19.20
CA SER A 543 2.72 -19.04 -20.39
C SER A 543 4.00 -18.27 -20.06
N ILE A 544 4.76 -18.77 -19.09
CA ILE A 544 6.01 -18.18 -18.66
C ILE A 544 7.10 -18.56 -19.65
N GLU A 545 7.86 -17.58 -20.14
CA GLU A 545 8.99 -17.80 -21.03
C GLU A 545 10.33 -17.67 -20.29
N PHE A 546 10.39 -16.83 -19.28
CA PHE A 546 11.60 -16.63 -18.49
C PHE A 546 11.36 -16.85 -17.01
N VAL A 547 12.37 -17.43 -16.35
CA VAL A 547 12.46 -17.47 -14.90
C VAL A 547 13.64 -16.59 -14.49
N LEU A 548 13.36 -15.51 -13.79
CA LEU A 548 14.36 -14.61 -13.23
C LEU A 548 14.63 -15.02 -11.78
N PHE A 549 15.85 -15.47 -11.50
CA PHE A 549 16.27 -15.79 -10.14
C PHE A 549 17.31 -14.78 -9.66
N ASP A 550 16.95 -14.01 -8.62
CA ASP A 550 17.78 -12.96 -8.05
C ASP A 550 18.21 -13.30 -6.61
N ASP A 551 19.45 -13.76 -6.45
CA ASP A 551 20.04 -14.11 -5.14
C ASP A 551 20.37 -12.87 -4.26
N ASN A 552 20.14 -11.65 -4.75
CA ASN A 552 20.18 -10.46 -3.90
C ASN A 552 18.92 -10.28 -3.07
N ILE A 553 17.82 -10.95 -3.42
CA ILE A 553 16.58 -10.93 -2.65
C ILE A 553 16.74 -11.79 -1.40
N PHE A 554 16.32 -11.26 -0.26
CA PHE A 554 16.31 -11.99 1.00
C PHE A 554 15.06 -11.64 1.82
N PHE A 555 14.70 -12.52 2.75
CA PHE A 555 13.59 -12.29 3.67
C PHE A 555 14.14 -12.22 5.09
N PRO A 556 14.04 -11.05 5.77
CA PRO A 556 14.66 -10.84 7.09
C PRO A 556 14.21 -11.82 8.17
N SER A 557 13.00 -12.37 8.05
CA SER A 557 12.44 -13.36 8.98
C SER A 557 12.94 -14.79 8.75
N GLU A 558 13.66 -15.05 7.66
CA GLU A 558 14.05 -16.41 7.24
C GLU A 558 15.56 -16.60 7.39
N LYS A 559 16.01 -17.08 8.54
CA LYS A 559 17.42 -17.46 8.79
C LYS A 559 17.95 -18.56 7.85
N ILE A 560 17.07 -19.22 7.12
CA ILE A 560 17.33 -20.43 6.32
C ILE A 560 17.72 -20.12 4.86
N TYR A 561 17.60 -18.88 4.41
CA TYR A 561 17.66 -18.54 3.00
C TYR A 561 19.04 -18.77 2.32
N SER A 562 20.15 -18.70 3.04
CA SER A 562 21.47 -18.92 2.43
C SER A 562 21.70 -20.37 1.95
N LYS A 563 21.12 -21.35 2.66
CA LYS A 563 21.12 -22.75 2.22
C LYS A 563 20.07 -23.03 1.14
N THR A 564 18.97 -22.28 1.15
CA THR A 564 17.85 -22.46 0.22
C THR A 564 18.16 -21.90 -1.17
N ALA A 565 18.95 -20.83 -1.30
CA ALA A 565 19.30 -20.23 -2.59
C ALA A 565 20.13 -21.17 -3.49
N LEU A 566 21.18 -21.79 -2.96
CA LEU A 566 21.95 -22.79 -3.69
C LEU A 566 21.08 -23.98 -4.11
N SER A 567 20.25 -24.46 -3.20
CA SER A 567 19.34 -25.55 -3.47
C SER A 567 18.22 -25.20 -4.46
N THR A 568 17.84 -23.93 -4.58
CA THR A 568 16.86 -23.49 -5.61
C THR A 568 17.50 -23.48 -7.00
N LYS A 569 18.73 -23.05 -7.16
CA LYS A 569 19.44 -23.15 -8.46
C LYS A 569 19.60 -24.59 -8.94
N ASP A 570 19.97 -25.49 -8.02
CA ASP A 570 20.06 -26.91 -8.31
C ASP A 570 18.70 -27.49 -8.70
N PHE A 571 17.66 -27.09 -8.03
CA PHE A 571 16.30 -27.49 -8.36
C PHE A 571 15.86 -26.98 -9.73
N LEU A 572 16.11 -25.71 -10.05
CA LEU A 572 15.76 -25.12 -11.35
C LEU A 572 16.48 -25.82 -12.51
N SER A 573 17.70 -26.32 -12.30
CA SER A 573 18.43 -27.08 -13.31
C SER A 573 17.81 -28.45 -13.66
N GLN A 574 16.94 -28.97 -12.80
CA GLN A 574 16.27 -30.25 -12.98
C GLN A 574 14.89 -30.11 -13.63
N VAL A 575 14.38 -28.87 -13.84
CA VAL A 575 13.06 -28.63 -14.38
C VAL A 575 13.03 -28.90 -15.89
N PRO A 576 12.18 -29.81 -16.37
CA PRO A 576 12.08 -30.13 -17.80
C PRO A 576 11.70 -28.90 -18.62
N GLY A 577 12.46 -28.65 -19.70
CA GLY A 577 12.22 -27.52 -20.59
C GLY A 577 12.79 -26.18 -20.10
N LEU A 578 13.43 -26.13 -18.93
CA LEU A 578 14.08 -24.93 -18.39
C LEU A 578 15.60 -25.02 -18.56
N SER A 579 16.24 -24.00 -19.09
CA SER A 579 17.70 -23.93 -19.25
C SER A 579 18.23 -22.57 -18.83
N LEU A 580 19.42 -22.55 -18.23
CA LEU A 580 20.12 -21.29 -17.92
C LEU A 580 20.52 -20.60 -19.23
N GLU A 581 20.05 -19.40 -19.48
CA GLU A 581 20.35 -18.63 -20.69
C GLU A 581 21.37 -17.52 -20.43
N LYS A 582 21.24 -16.80 -19.30
CA LYS A 582 22.15 -15.71 -18.98
C LYS A 582 22.36 -15.59 -17.47
N GLN A 583 23.56 -15.11 -17.10
CA GLN A 583 23.87 -14.81 -15.71
C GLN A 583 24.58 -13.45 -15.61
N PHE A 584 24.16 -12.65 -14.65
CA PHE A 584 24.73 -11.36 -14.29
C PHE A 584 25.03 -11.36 -12.79
N ASP A 585 26.23 -11.80 -12.41
CA ASP A 585 26.64 -12.00 -11.03
C ASP A 585 25.63 -12.88 -10.27
N LYS A 586 24.86 -12.32 -9.36
CA LYS A 586 23.85 -13.04 -8.56
C LYS A 586 22.50 -13.18 -9.24
N ILE A 587 22.29 -12.56 -10.39
CA ILE A 587 21.05 -12.64 -11.16
C ILE A 587 21.22 -13.71 -12.24
N SER A 588 20.34 -14.70 -12.24
CA SER A 588 20.31 -15.78 -13.23
C SER A 588 19.00 -15.74 -14.02
N ILE A 589 19.07 -15.81 -15.32
CA ILE A 589 17.91 -15.84 -16.22
C ILE A 589 17.87 -17.22 -16.86
N TYR A 590 16.77 -17.92 -16.63
CA TYR A 590 16.49 -19.20 -17.27
C TYR A 590 15.43 -19.00 -18.33
N ARG A 591 15.56 -19.72 -19.47
CA ARG A 591 14.54 -19.75 -20.51
C ARG A 591 13.75 -21.04 -20.42
N PHE A 592 12.43 -20.91 -20.46
CA PHE A 592 11.51 -22.03 -20.53
C PHE A 592 11.06 -22.20 -21.98
N HIS A 593 11.29 -23.38 -22.56
CA HIS A 593 11.09 -23.64 -24.00
C HIS A 593 9.69 -24.13 -24.36
N GLN A 594 8.82 -24.30 -23.38
CA GLN A 594 7.49 -24.89 -23.57
C GLN A 594 6.35 -23.98 -23.01
N PRO A 595 6.38 -22.64 -23.20
CA PRO A 595 5.27 -21.80 -22.76
C PRO A 595 4.02 -22.13 -23.59
N THR A 596 2.85 -22.09 -22.96
CA THR A 596 1.58 -22.27 -23.69
C THR A 596 1.31 -21.02 -24.52
N LYS A 597 1.17 -21.20 -25.84
CA LYS A 597 0.74 -20.17 -26.77
C LYS A 597 -0.79 -20.12 -26.82
N PRO A 598 -1.41 -19.05 -27.32
CA PRO A 598 -2.82 -19.05 -27.66
C PRO A 598 -3.19 -20.21 -28.55
N TYR A 599 -4.32 -20.84 -28.31
CA TYR A 599 -4.76 -21.98 -29.07
C TYR A 599 -6.28 -22.04 -29.21
N LEU A 600 -6.73 -22.71 -30.24
CA LEU A 600 -8.12 -23.14 -30.40
C LEU A 600 -8.27 -24.55 -29.84
N ILE A 601 -9.32 -24.77 -29.09
CA ILE A 601 -9.75 -26.11 -28.64
C ILE A 601 -11.18 -26.33 -29.08
N SER A 602 -11.44 -27.45 -29.73
CA SER A 602 -12.76 -27.84 -30.18
C SER A 602 -13.43 -28.76 -29.17
N SER A 603 -14.66 -28.42 -28.80
CA SER A 603 -15.48 -29.21 -27.87
C SER A 603 -14.75 -29.55 -26.56
N PRO A 604 -14.19 -28.56 -25.83
CA PRO A 604 -13.53 -28.85 -24.56
C PRO A 604 -14.53 -29.47 -23.59
N PRO A 605 -14.08 -30.36 -22.72
CA PRO A 605 -14.93 -30.91 -21.69
C PRO A 605 -15.34 -29.80 -20.70
N ILE A 606 -16.58 -29.89 -20.24
CA ILE A 606 -17.11 -28.96 -19.23
C ILE A 606 -17.12 -29.69 -17.90
N LEU A 607 -16.38 -29.19 -16.93
CA LEU A 607 -16.43 -29.66 -15.56
C LEU A 607 -17.68 -29.12 -14.89
N ASN A 608 -18.61 -30.02 -14.58
CA ASN A 608 -19.88 -29.71 -13.92
C ASN A 608 -19.80 -29.86 -12.40
N ALA A 609 -18.60 -29.95 -11.81
CA ALA A 609 -18.46 -30.05 -10.38
C ALA A 609 -19.05 -28.80 -9.70
N GLN A 610 -19.91 -28.98 -8.72
CA GLN A 610 -20.52 -27.86 -7.98
C GLN A 610 -19.52 -27.13 -7.10
N THR A 611 -18.47 -27.84 -6.65
CA THR A 611 -17.45 -27.29 -5.76
C THR A 611 -16.11 -27.91 -6.11
N PHE A 612 -15.11 -27.05 -6.40
CA PHE A 612 -13.72 -27.45 -6.57
C PHE A 612 -12.92 -26.96 -5.38
N PHE A 613 -12.04 -27.80 -4.88
CA PHE A 613 -11.00 -27.35 -3.96
C PHE A 613 -9.78 -26.95 -4.78
N TYR A 614 -9.22 -25.81 -4.47
CA TYR A 614 -8.04 -25.27 -5.15
C TYR A 614 -6.83 -26.21 -5.07
N THR A 615 -6.76 -27.02 -4.02
CA THR A 615 -5.76 -28.08 -3.84
C THR A 615 -5.88 -29.22 -4.86
N ASP A 616 -6.91 -29.19 -5.71
CA ASP A 616 -6.99 -30.09 -6.83
C ASP A 616 -5.94 -29.71 -7.87
N PHE A 617 -4.77 -30.33 -7.77
CA PHE A 617 -3.67 -30.17 -8.74
C PHE A 617 -4.09 -30.50 -10.18
N ALA A 618 -5.21 -31.16 -10.37
CA ALA A 618 -5.84 -31.33 -11.67
C ALA A 618 -6.12 -29.99 -12.38
N PHE A 619 -6.36 -28.90 -11.65
CA PHE A 619 -6.43 -27.55 -12.22
C PHE A 619 -5.10 -27.09 -12.79
N ILE A 620 -4.00 -27.58 -12.24
CA ILE A 620 -2.65 -27.29 -12.71
C ILE A 620 -2.32 -28.16 -13.90
N ASP A 621 -2.70 -29.44 -13.85
CA ASP A 621 -2.30 -30.46 -14.84
C ASP A 621 -3.09 -30.41 -16.14
N HIS A 622 -4.32 -29.90 -16.10
CA HIS A 622 -5.24 -29.98 -17.23
C HIS A 622 -5.92 -28.64 -17.54
N PRO A 623 -5.22 -27.71 -18.22
CA PRO A 623 -5.80 -26.44 -18.61
C PRO A 623 -6.87 -26.54 -19.72
N ASP A 624 -7.18 -27.74 -20.21
CA ASP A 624 -8.02 -28.01 -21.41
C ASP A 624 -9.48 -28.23 -21.14
N TYR A 625 -9.98 -27.81 -20.04
CA TYR A 625 -11.38 -27.88 -19.68
C TYR A 625 -11.99 -26.52 -19.44
N LEU A 626 -13.28 -26.41 -19.61
CA LEU A 626 -14.06 -25.27 -19.17
C LEU A 626 -14.75 -25.63 -17.87
N THR A 627 -14.79 -24.69 -16.95
CA THR A 627 -15.64 -24.81 -15.76
C THR A 627 -17.05 -24.34 -16.10
N SER A 628 -18.07 -25.07 -15.59
CA SER A 628 -19.42 -24.57 -15.64
C SER A 628 -19.50 -23.16 -15.01
N PRO A 629 -20.31 -22.22 -15.57
CA PRO A 629 -20.53 -20.91 -14.94
C PRO A 629 -21.11 -21.00 -13.52
N SER A 630 -21.75 -22.13 -13.19
CA SER A 630 -22.26 -22.42 -11.84
C SER A 630 -21.20 -23.05 -10.90
N ALA A 631 -20.03 -23.38 -11.41
CA ALA A 631 -18.99 -24.02 -10.59
C ALA A 631 -18.43 -23.04 -9.57
N LYS A 632 -18.43 -23.46 -8.31
CA LYS A 632 -17.82 -22.72 -7.19
C LYS A 632 -16.42 -23.26 -6.96
N ILE A 633 -15.42 -22.40 -6.99
CA ILE A 633 -14.03 -22.77 -6.76
C ILE A 633 -13.65 -22.37 -5.34
N ASN A 634 -13.33 -23.34 -4.50
CA ASN A 634 -12.78 -23.12 -3.18
C ASN A 634 -11.26 -23.13 -3.23
N TYR A 635 -10.65 -21.98 -3.02
CA TYR A 635 -9.20 -21.87 -2.95
C TYR A 635 -8.75 -22.05 -1.49
N PRO A 636 -7.67 -22.81 -1.18
CA PRO A 636 -7.19 -23.00 0.18
C PRO A 636 -6.85 -21.69 0.85
N PHE A 637 -6.33 -20.74 0.12
CA PHE A 637 -6.04 -19.39 0.63
C PHE A 637 -7.29 -18.52 0.80
N LEU A 638 -8.49 -18.95 0.40
CA LEU A 638 -9.73 -18.27 0.78
C LEU A 638 -9.97 -18.32 2.29
N ASN A 639 -9.43 -19.30 2.97
CA ASN A 639 -9.38 -19.29 4.44
C ASN A 639 -8.61 -18.07 4.98
N LEU A 640 -7.70 -17.49 4.19
CA LEU A 640 -7.03 -16.24 4.51
C LEU A 640 -7.97 -15.03 4.47
N PHE A 641 -9.13 -15.18 3.84
CA PHE A 641 -10.11 -14.11 3.59
C PHE A 641 -11.46 -14.39 4.25
N THR A 642 -11.50 -15.25 5.21
CA THR A 642 -12.65 -16.01 5.72
C THR A 642 -13.95 -15.22 5.83
N ASN A 643 -13.97 -13.93 6.04
CA ASN A 643 -15.23 -13.23 6.28
C ASN A 643 -15.56 -12.14 5.27
N ARG A 644 -14.69 -11.87 4.30
CA ARG A 644 -14.89 -10.74 3.38
C ARG A 644 -15.33 -11.16 1.98
N LEU A 645 -15.03 -12.40 1.61
CA LEU A 645 -15.55 -13.05 0.41
C LEU A 645 -16.71 -14.01 0.71
N GLN A 646 -17.17 -14.06 1.94
CA GLN A 646 -18.24 -14.96 2.40
C GLN A 646 -19.58 -14.82 1.67
N SER A 647 -19.80 -13.72 0.96
CA SER A 647 -20.99 -13.63 0.11
C SER A 647 -20.97 -14.61 -1.06
N GLU A 648 -19.80 -15.18 -1.39
CA GLU A 648 -19.66 -16.03 -2.57
C GLU A 648 -19.51 -17.52 -2.27
N ILE A 649 -18.83 -17.95 -1.18
CA ILE A 649 -18.65 -19.38 -0.88
C ILE A 649 -18.49 -19.64 0.63
N PRO A 650 -19.54 -19.87 1.41
CA PRO A 650 -19.37 -20.49 2.70
C PRO A 650 -18.96 -21.94 2.50
N LEU A 651 -17.83 -22.36 3.09
CA LEU A 651 -17.57 -23.79 3.33
C LEU A 651 -18.63 -24.25 4.34
N ASP A 652 -19.70 -24.84 3.86
CA ASP A 652 -20.68 -25.53 4.73
C ASP A 652 -20.04 -26.84 5.20
N ILE A 653 -19.38 -26.77 6.35
CA ILE A 653 -18.73 -27.93 6.96
C ILE A 653 -19.62 -28.41 8.09
N LYS A 654 -20.13 -29.63 7.99
CA LYS A 654 -20.89 -30.30 9.03
C LYS A 654 -20.13 -31.56 9.46
N ILE A 655 -19.98 -31.70 10.77
CA ILE A 655 -19.40 -32.92 11.35
C ILE A 655 -20.54 -33.67 12.06
N ASN A 656 -20.78 -34.87 11.59
CA ASN A 656 -21.63 -35.86 12.22
C ASN A 656 -20.75 -36.97 12.80
N ASN A 657 -21.30 -37.78 13.70
CA ASN A 657 -20.52 -38.82 14.40
C ASN A 657 -19.77 -39.83 13.51
N GLN A 658 -20.05 -39.88 12.22
CA GLN A 658 -19.46 -40.81 11.27
C GLN A 658 -18.89 -40.15 10.00
N GLN A 659 -19.18 -38.89 9.74
CA GLN A 659 -18.82 -38.23 8.49
C GLN A 659 -18.55 -36.77 8.69
N ILE A 660 -17.59 -36.25 7.90
CA ILE A 660 -17.35 -34.81 7.67
C ILE A 660 -17.99 -34.47 6.31
N GLN A 661 -18.98 -33.62 6.30
CA GLN A 661 -19.59 -33.09 5.10
C GLN A 661 -18.95 -31.76 4.74
N ILE A 662 -18.42 -31.61 3.55
CA ILE A 662 -17.89 -30.36 3.01
C ILE A 662 -18.68 -30.04 1.74
N GLY A 663 -19.57 -29.06 1.82
CA GLY A 663 -20.51 -28.79 0.74
C GLY A 663 -21.41 -30.00 0.45
N SER A 664 -21.35 -30.53 -0.75
CA SER A 664 -22.09 -31.74 -1.18
C SER A 664 -21.32 -33.05 -1.00
N THR A 665 -20.06 -33.00 -0.56
CA THR A 665 -19.18 -34.19 -0.48
C THR A 665 -19.07 -34.65 0.97
N ASN A 666 -19.26 -35.96 1.17
CA ASN A 666 -19.11 -36.61 2.48
C ASN A 666 -17.79 -37.37 2.53
N PHE A 667 -17.05 -37.19 3.62
CA PHE A 667 -15.82 -37.88 3.91
C PHE A 667 -16.03 -38.71 5.20
N PRO A 668 -15.49 -39.93 5.29
CA PRO A 668 -15.55 -40.69 6.53
C PRO A 668 -14.81 -39.92 7.62
N LEU A 669 -15.37 -39.89 8.83
CA LEU A 669 -14.71 -39.33 10.00
C LEU A 669 -13.72 -40.36 10.55
N ASN A 670 -12.46 -40.19 10.30
CA ASN A 670 -11.41 -40.91 10.96
C ASN A 670 -11.10 -40.23 12.31
N ASP A 671 -10.66 -41.01 13.31
CA ASP A 671 -10.30 -40.45 14.61
C ASP A 671 -9.31 -39.30 14.45
N SER A 672 -9.48 -38.24 15.24
CA SER A 672 -8.52 -37.13 15.23
C SER A 672 -7.14 -37.67 15.61
N LEU A 673 -6.11 -37.20 14.88
CA LEU A 673 -4.74 -37.51 15.25
C LEU A 673 -4.48 -37.07 16.69
N ASN A 674 -3.90 -37.95 17.50
CA ASN A 674 -3.62 -37.66 18.89
C ASN A 674 -2.80 -36.36 19.02
N GLN A 675 -3.39 -35.40 19.66
CA GLN A 675 -2.74 -34.12 19.94
C GLN A 675 -1.68 -34.35 21.02
N THR A 676 -0.42 -34.37 20.66
CA THR A 676 0.61 -34.09 21.65
C THR A 676 0.57 -32.59 21.95
N LYS A 677 -0.02 -32.23 23.08
CA LYS A 677 0.02 -30.85 23.59
C LYS A 677 1.46 -30.51 24.02
N ASN A 678 2.35 -30.39 23.06
CA ASN A 678 3.64 -29.79 23.33
C ASN A 678 3.45 -28.29 23.36
N HIS A 679 3.08 -27.77 24.52
CA HIS A 679 3.21 -26.38 24.81
C HIS A 679 4.67 -26.00 24.53
N SER A 680 4.89 -24.97 23.72
CA SER A 680 6.21 -24.35 23.62
C SER A 680 6.75 -24.16 25.05
N PRO A 681 7.98 -24.61 25.38
CA PRO A 681 8.50 -24.59 26.74
C PRO A 681 8.69 -23.20 27.35
N LEU A 682 8.42 -22.15 26.58
CA LEU A 682 8.34 -20.80 27.06
C LEU A 682 6.92 -20.52 27.59
N ILE A 683 6.61 -21.09 28.76
CA ILE A 683 5.54 -20.61 29.62
C ILE A 683 5.97 -19.20 30.07
N SER A 684 5.71 -18.22 29.26
CA SER A 684 5.83 -16.83 29.65
C SER A 684 4.60 -16.48 30.48
N ASN A 685 4.73 -15.46 31.35
CA ASN A 685 3.62 -14.89 32.14
C ASN A 685 2.43 -14.40 31.29
N THR A 686 2.43 -14.65 30.01
CA THR A 686 1.46 -14.22 28.99
C THR A 686 0.51 -15.34 28.55
N GLN A 687 0.70 -16.57 29.06
CA GLN A 687 -0.14 -17.72 28.76
C GLN A 687 -0.78 -18.21 30.05
N GLN A 688 -2.09 -18.36 30.07
CA GLN A 688 -2.82 -18.82 31.23
C GLN A 688 -3.81 -19.91 30.83
N LEU A 689 -3.72 -21.07 31.42
CA LEU A 689 -4.78 -22.08 31.35
C LEU A 689 -5.95 -21.60 32.21
N VAL A 690 -7.11 -21.42 31.62
CA VAL A 690 -8.33 -20.97 32.28
C VAL A 690 -9.33 -22.11 32.25
N GLN A 691 -9.94 -22.37 33.41
CA GLN A 691 -11.07 -23.28 33.54
C GLN A 691 -12.27 -22.48 34.04
N THR A 692 -13.40 -22.63 33.37
CA THR A 692 -14.64 -21.98 33.81
C THR A 692 -15.34 -22.81 34.89
N ASN A 693 -16.24 -22.18 35.66
CA ASN A 693 -17.07 -22.87 36.65
C ASN A 693 -18.35 -23.40 36.03
N ASP A 694 -18.47 -23.43 34.69
CA ASP A 694 -19.64 -23.96 33.99
C ASP A 694 -19.72 -25.51 34.14
N ASP A 695 -20.86 -26.06 33.93
CA ASP A 695 -21.06 -27.52 33.93
C ASP A 695 -21.51 -28.00 32.53
N PRO A 696 -20.65 -28.68 31.73
CA PRO A 696 -19.27 -29.07 32.04
C PRO A 696 -18.26 -27.89 31.96
N PRO A 697 -17.20 -27.94 32.77
CA PRO A 697 -16.21 -26.89 32.83
C PRO A 697 -15.48 -26.76 31.50
N LEU A 698 -15.46 -25.53 30.95
CA LEU A 698 -14.76 -25.23 29.72
C LEU A 698 -13.29 -24.91 30.02
N GLN A 699 -12.37 -25.63 29.38
CA GLN A 699 -10.93 -25.35 29.46
C GLN A 699 -10.45 -24.68 28.19
N PHE A 700 -9.66 -23.63 28.34
CA PHE A 700 -9.04 -22.92 27.21
C PHE A 700 -7.73 -22.25 27.63
N ILE A 701 -6.89 -21.94 26.65
CA ILE A 701 -5.65 -21.18 26.83
C ILE A 701 -5.92 -19.72 26.53
N ARG A 702 -5.69 -18.86 27.52
CA ARG A 702 -5.73 -17.42 27.36
C ARG A 702 -4.35 -16.88 27.05
N LEU A 703 -4.23 -16.15 25.96
CA LEU A 703 -3.04 -15.47 25.52
C LEU A 703 -3.23 -13.97 25.76
N THR A 704 -2.38 -13.38 26.63
CA THR A 704 -2.41 -11.95 26.93
C THR A 704 -1.04 -11.36 26.63
N ASN A 705 -1.00 -10.28 25.90
CA ASN A 705 0.23 -9.63 25.49
C ASN A 705 0.14 -8.12 25.51
N ILE A 706 1.24 -7.43 25.84
CA ILE A 706 1.34 -5.97 25.81
C ILE A 706 2.65 -5.62 25.10
N ASP A 707 2.51 -4.88 23.98
CA ASP A 707 3.63 -4.35 23.17
C ASP A 707 4.70 -5.40 22.79
N SER A 708 4.28 -6.62 22.56
CA SER A 708 5.12 -7.76 22.23
C SER A 708 4.37 -8.77 21.36
N SER A 709 5.04 -9.85 20.99
CA SER A 709 4.47 -10.93 20.18
C SER A 709 4.84 -12.27 20.80
N ASN A 710 3.85 -13.13 21.05
CA ASN A 710 4.04 -14.46 21.57
C ASN A 710 3.52 -15.51 20.62
N LEU A 711 4.31 -16.58 20.47
CA LEU A 711 3.97 -17.74 19.65
C LEU A 711 3.55 -18.90 20.56
N ILE A 712 2.52 -19.62 20.15
CA ILE A 712 2.15 -20.91 20.70
C ILE A 712 1.94 -21.88 19.54
N ALA A 713 2.41 -23.12 19.67
CA ALA A 713 2.30 -24.14 18.63
C ALA A 713 1.63 -25.42 19.16
N TRP A 714 0.82 -26.01 18.31
CA TRP A 714 0.30 -27.37 18.44
C TRP A 714 1.01 -28.25 17.42
N ASN A 715 1.65 -29.32 17.89
CA ASN A 715 2.38 -30.25 17.05
C ASN A 715 1.55 -31.49 16.79
N PHE A 716 1.51 -31.93 15.55
CA PHE A 716 0.93 -33.17 15.09
C PHE A 716 2.03 -33.99 14.39
N PRO A 717 2.89 -34.69 15.18
CA PRO A 717 4.08 -35.36 14.66
C PRO A 717 3.74 -36.52 13.71
N ASP A 718 2.59 -37.14 13.89
CA ASP A 718 2.15 -38.30 13.09
C ASP A 718 1.42 -37.90 11.80
N ALA A 719 1.27 -36.60 11.54
CA ALA A 719 0.62 -36.11 10.34
C ALA A 719 1.51 -36.34 9.11
N ALA A 720 1.17 -37.32 8.29
CA ALA A 720 1.89 -37.65 7.06
C ALA A 720 1.45 -36.71 5.92
N PHE A 721 2.39 -36.18 5.15
CA PHE A 721 2.10 -35.26 4.03
C PHE A 721 1.42 -35.93 2.84
N GLU A 722 1.39 -37.25 2.81
CA GLU A 722 0.63 -38.04 1.85
C GLU A 722 -0.89 -37.90 2.02
N ASN A 723 -1.35 -37.40 3.15
CA ASN A 723 -2.76 -37.23 3.49
C ASN A 723 -3.15 -35.76 3.45
N SER A 724 -4.41 -35.51 3.12
CA SER A 724 -5.05 -34.23 3.38
C SER A 724 -5.62 -34.17 4.80
N TYR A 725 -5.76 -32.98 5.33
CA TYR A 725 -6.29 -32.77 6.66
C TYR A 725 -7.30 -31.64 6.71
N LEU A 726 -8.31 -31.79 7.56
CA LEU A 726 -9.20 -30.73 7.98
C LEU A 726 -8.76 -30.26 9.38
N LEU A 727 -8.30 -29.02 9.45
CA LEU A 727 -7.93 -28.38 10.71
C LEU A 727 -9.14 -27.61 11.26
N ARG A 728 -9.55 -27.91 12.50
CA ARG A 728 -10.55 -27.15 13.26
C ARG A 728 -9.86 -26.36 14.35
N VAL A 729 -10.23 -25.08 14.48
CA VAL A 729 -9.76 -24.21 15.56
C VAL A 729 -10.95 -23.54 16.21
N ILE A 730 -11.09 -23.74 17.53
CA ILE A 730 -12.10 -23.03 18.33
C ILE A 730 -11.40 -21.97 19.14
N TYR A 731 -11.79 -20.72 18.93
CA TYR A 731 -11.10 -19.55 19.49
C TYR A 731 -12.09 -18.45 19.86
N ARG A 732 -11.61 -17.48 20.64
CA ARG A 732 -12.36 -16.28 20.99
C ARG A 732 -11.43 -15.08 21.05
N HIS A 733 -11.82 -14.02 20.36
CA HIS A 733 -11.16 -12.71 20.43
C HIS A 733 -11.81 -11.82 21.48
N HIS A 734 -11.03 -11.20 22.36
CA HIS A 734 -11.53 -10.25 23.37
C HIS A 734 -11.19 -8.82 23.02
N GLN A 735 -9.90 -8.52 22.79
CA GLN A 735 -9.43 -7.17 22.51
C GLN A 735 -8.04 -7.16 21.87
N GLY A 736 -7.68 -6.03 21.27
CA GLY A 736 -6.39 -5.84 20.59
C GLY A 736 -6.39 -6.44 19.18
N LEU A 737 -5.25 -6.97 18.75
CA LEU A 737 -5.15 -7.65 17.47
C LEU A 737 -5.66 -9.09 17.58
N PRO A 738 -6.38 -9.59 16.57
CA PRO A 738 -6.76 -10.99 16.51
C PRO A 738 -5.55 -11.90 16.30
N LEU A 739 -5.70 -13.15 16.68
CA LEU A 739 -4.68 -14.16 16.46
C LEU A 739 -4.35 -14.32 14.98
N THR A 740 -3.08 -14.40 14.68
CA THR A 740 -2.60 -14.91 13.40
C THR A 740 -2.34 -16.40 13.53
N ILE A 741 -2.77 -17.18 12.57
CA ILE A 741 -2.58 -18.62 12.49
C ILE A 741 -1.79 -19.00 11.25
N SER A 742 -0.90 -19.97 11.39
CA SER A 742 -0.23 -20.63 10.28
C SER A 742 -0.13 -22.13 10.54
N ALA A 743 -0.20 -22.94 9.50
CA ALA A 743 0.20 -24.32 9.55
C ALA A 743 1.51 -24.51 8.77
N THR A 744 2.47 -25.20 9.37
CA THR A 744 3.80 -25.40 8.79
C THR A 744 4.22 -26.85 8.88
N SER A 745 5.11 -27.29 8.00
CA SER A 745 5.80 -28.55 8.18
C SER A 745 6.82 -28.44 9.33
N GLU A 746 7.01 -29.51 10.09
CA GLU A 746 7.92 -29.52 11.23
C GLU A 746 9.38 -29.27 10.80
N ASN A 747 9.81 -29.89 9.70
CA ASN A 747 11.22 -29.94 9.31
C ASN A 747 11.66 -28.79 8.37
N LEU A 748 10.73 -28.07 7.72
CA LEU A 748 11.07 -27.14 6.63
C LEU A 748 10.55 -25.71 6.78
N ASN A 749 9.85 -25.38 7.87
CA ASN A 749 9.16 -24.10 8.00
C ASN A 749 8.25 -23.75 6.80
N TYR A 750 7.86 -24.77 6.02
CA TYR A 750 6.92 -24.58 4.93
C TYR A 750 5.55 -24.24 5.49
N LYS A 751 5.00 -23.11 5.06
CA LYS A 751 3.68 -22.64 5.47
C LYS A 751 2.65 -23.11 4.49
N PHE A 752 1.79 -24.05 4.91
CA PHE A 752 0.63 -24.43 4.12
C PHE A 752 -0.36 -23.29 3.96
N PHE A 753 -0.52 -22.50 5.02
CA PHE A 753 -1.26 -21.26 5.00
C PHE A 753 -0.78 -20.32 6.11
N TYR A 754 -1.12 -19.06 5.97
CA TYR A 754 -0.94 -18.03 6.99
C TYR A 754 -2.10 -17.04 6.90
N THR A 755 -2.84 -16.83 8.01
CA THR A 755 -3.98 -15.94 8.04
C THR A 755 -4.19 -15.34 9.42
N ARG A 756 -5.12 -14.41 9.50
CA ARG A 756 -5.61 -13.82 10.74
C ARG A 756 -7.02 -14.33 11.02
N LEU A 757 -7.28 -14.74 12.27
CA LEU A 757 -8.59 -15.18 12.70
C LEU A 757 -9.55 -13.99 12.82
N ASP A 758 -10.85 -14.27 12.80
CA ASP A 758 -11.89 -13.24 12.87
C ASP A 758 -12.01 -12.58 14.22
N GLN A 759 -12.50 -11.34 14.24
CA GLN A 759 -12.76 -10.55 15.45
C GLN A 759 -14.23 -10.61 15.91
N LYS A 760 -14.99 -11.63 15.51
CA LYS A 760 -16.38 -11.74 15.94
C LYS A 760 -16.47 -11.99 17.44
N PRO A 761 -17.48 -11.43 18.12
CA PRO A 761 -17.69 -11.69 19.54
C PRO A 761 -18.08 -13.14 19.80
N GLY A 762 -17.70 -13.65 20.97
CA GLY A 762 -17.99 -15.01 21.39
C GLY A 762 -17.05 -16.06 20.81
N TRP A 763 -17.34 -17.32 21.11
CA TRP A 763 -16.58 -18.45 20.58
C TRP A 763 -16.85 -18.62 19.08
N GLN A 764 -15.77 -18.76 18.31
CA GLN A 764 -15.80 -18.94 16.86
C GLN A 764 -15.10 -20.25 16.51
N THR A 765 -15.53 -20.85 15.41
CA THR A 765 -14.85 -22.03 14.83
C THR A 765 -14.32 -21.63 13.44
N ALA A 766 -13.02 -21.81 13.26
CA ALA A 766 -12.39 -21.66 11.96
C ALA A 766 -11.99 -23.05 11.42
N TRP A 767 -12.13 -23.22 10.13
CA TRP A 767 -11.83 -24.44 9.40
C TRP A 767 -10.81 -24.18 8.33
N PHE A 768 -9.80 -25.06 8.21
CA PHE A 768 -8.76 -24.98 7.20
C PHE A 768 -8.51 -26.34 6.59
N ILE A 769 -8.30 -26.39 5.29
CA ILE A 769 -7.87 -27.61 4.59
C ILE A 769 -6.37 -27.53 4.43
N ILE A 770 -5.68 -28.58 4.88
CA ILE A 770 -4.26 -28.79 4.61
C ILE A 770 -4.21 -29.84 3.51
N PRO A 771 -3.73 -29.48 2.29
CA PRO A 771 -3.70 -30.39 1.17
C PRO A 771 -2.63 -31.47 1.36
N ARG A 772 -2.81 -32.59 0.71
CA ARG A 772 -1.74 -33.56 0.53
C ARG A 772 -0.73 -33.05 -0.50
N PHE A 773 0.50 -33.54 -0.37
CA PHE A 773 1.56 -33.27 -1.31
C PHE A 773 2.10 -34.59 -1.84
N GLU A 774 1.89 -34.90 -3.11
CA GLU A 774 2.52 -36.04 -3.77
C GLU A 774 4.02 -35.79 -3.95
N ASN A 775 4.83 -36.83 -3.83
CA ASN A 775 6.30 -36.77 -3.94
C ASN A 775 7.05 -35.98 -2.84
N TYR A 776 6.49 -35.86 -1.68
CA TYR A 776 7.12 -35.15 -0.57
C TYR A 776 8.01 -36.07 0.26
N ASN A 777 9.32 -35.95 0.12
CA ASN A 777 10.31 -36.64 0.96
C ASN A 777 10.65 -35.92 2.27
N TYR A 778 9.69 -35.21 2.85
CA TYR A 778 9.99 -34.31 3.99
C TYR A 778 9.58 -34.85 5.38
N GLY A 779 9.24 -36.10 5.43
CA GLY A 779 8.90 -36.75 6.70
C GLY A 779 7.45 -36.47 7.14
N THR A 780 7.22 -36.61 8.42
CA THR A 780 5.92 -36.35 9.06
C THR A 780 6.01 -35.13 9.96
N GLY A 781 4.88 -34.55 10.31
CA GLY A 781 4.76 -33.53 11.32
C GLY A 781 4.23 -32.21 10.80
N ILE A 782 3.10 -31.77 11.34
CA ILE A 782 2.47 -30.47 11.08
C ILE A 782 2.45 -29.69 12.39
N ASN A 783 2.96 -28.44 12.31
CA ASN A 783 2.87 -27.46 13.39
C ASN A 783 1.81 -26.42 13.05
N VAL A 784 0.82 -26.29 13.92
CA VAL A 784 -0.16 -25.20 13.86
C VAL A 784 0.29 -24.12 14.85
N ILE A 785 0.71 -22.97 14.31
CA ILE A 785 1.32 -21.89 15.07
C ILE A 785 0.36 -20.72 15.16
N PHE A 786 0.12 -20.24 16.37
CA PHE A 786 -0.63 -19.02 16.64
C PHE A 786 0.32 -17.94 17.12
N ASN A 787 0.13 -16.74 16.59
CA ASN A 787 0.84 -15.57 17.04
C ASN A 787 -0.15 -14.56 17.63
N ASN A 788 0.04 -14.25 18.91
CA ASN A 788 -0.68 -13.20 19.61
C ASN A 788 0.21 -11.96 19.66
N THR A 789 -0.04 -11.00 18.79
CA THR A 789 0.72 -9.76 18.68
C THR A 789 -0.03 -8.62 19.33
N SER A 790 0.68 -7.83 20.11
CA SER A 790 0.21 -6.56 20.64
C SER A 790 1.10 -5.43 20.17
N LEU A 791 0.49 -4.32 19.80
CA LEU A 791 1.16 -3.12 19.33
C LEU A 791 0.69 -1.91 20.15
N SER A 792 1.55 -0.88 20.22
CA SER A 792 1.18 0.42 20.77
C SER A 792 0.76 0.41 22.26
N TYR A 793 1.41 -0.42 23.08
CA TYR A 793 1.13 -0.61 24.51
C TYR A 793 -0.32 -1.00 24.83
N ARG A 794 -1.04 -1.56 23.86
CA ARG A 794 -2.38 -2.10 24.09
C ARG A 794 -2.30 -3.56 24.49
N THR A 795 -3.25 -3.98 25.29
CA THR A 795 -3.41 -5.40 25.58
C THR A 795 -4.07 -6.09 24.40
N SER A 796 -3.43 -7.13 23.86
CA SER A 796 -4.06 -8.09 22.97
C SER A 796 -4.41 -9.33 23.75
N GLN A 797 -5.68 -9.71 23.77
CA GLN A 797 -6.19 -10.85 24.52
C GLN A 797 -7.05 -11.73 23.64
N ASN A 798 -6.64 -13.00 23.53
CA ASN A 798 -7.30 -14.02 22.72
C ASN A 798 -7.31 -15.35 23.46
N ASP A 799 -8.35 -16.15 23.26
CA ASP A 799 -8.49 -17.48 23.86
C ASP A 799 -8.49 -18.54 22.76
N ILE A 800 -7.89 -19.69 23.03
CA ILE A 800 -7.91 -20.89 22.18
C ILE A 800 -8.45 -22.06 23.01
N GLN A 801 -9.57 -22.64 22.56
CA GLN A 801 -10.21 -23.76 23.24
C GLN A 801 -9.67 -25.09 22.73
N SER A 802 -9.70 -25.31 21.41
CA SER A 802 -9.19 -26.53 20.79
C SER A 802 -8.58 -26.30 19.42
N VAL A 803 -7.65 -27.19 19.10
CA VAL A 803 -7.04 -27.30 17.78
C VAL A 803 -7.05 -28.76 17.42
N ASP A 804 -7.86 -29.13 16.44
CA ASP A 804 -8.11 -30.54 16.07
C ASP A 804 -7.73 -30.73 14.61
N LEU A 805 -6.99 -31.79 14.30
CA LEU A 805 -6.58 -32.17 12.96
C LEU A 805 -7.20 -33.52 12.57
N TYR A 806 -8.09 -33.50 11.59
CA TYR A 806 -8.77 -34.69 11.10
C TYR A 806 -8.16 -35.12 9.77
N PRO A 807 -7.70 -36.38 9.64
CA PRO A 807 -7.31 -36.91 8.34
C PRO A 807 -8.52 -36.89 7.39
N LEU A 808 -8.31 -36.39 6.18
CA LEU A 808 -9.28 -36.44 5.10
C LEU A 808 -8.76 -37.37 4.02
N ASP A 809 -9.54 -38.40 3.69
CA ASP A 809 -9.32 -39.16 2.49
C ASP A 809 -9.84 -38.38 1.27
N TYR A 810 -9.14 -37.28 1.01
CA TYR A 810 -9.52 -36.30 -0.01
C TYR A 810 -8.71 -36.54 -1.28
N TYR A 811 -9.36 -37.14 -2.28
CA TYR A 811 -8.81 -37.18 -3.61
C TYR A 811 -9.32 -35.98 -4.38
N PRO A 812 -8.46 -35.32 -5.17
CA PRO A 812 -8.89 -34.19 -6.00
C PRO A 812 -10.08 -34.64 -6.86
N LEU A 813 -11.26 -34.01 -6.63
CA LEU A 813 -12.47 -34.31 -7.41
C LEU A 813 -12.24 -34.17 -8.90
N ALA A 814 -11.38 -33.25 -9.29
CA ALA A 814 -10.99 -33.02 -10.64
C ALA A 814 -10.16 -34.18 -11.20
N SER A 815 -9.27 -34.83 -10.41
CA SER A 815 -8.47 -35.97 -10.89
C SER A 815 -9.30 -37.25 -11.12
N THR A 816 -10.35 -37.44 -10.34
CA THR A 816 -11.27 -38.59 -10.54
C THR A 816 -12.21 -38.42 -11.72
N GLN A 817 -12.49 -37.20 -12.13
CA GLN A 817 -13.35 -36.89 -13.29
C GLN A 817 -12.59 -36.70 -14.60
N LEU A 818 -11.25 -36.54 -14.55
CA LEU A 818 -10.39 -36.25 -15.68
C LEU A 818 -9.72 -37.45 -16.39
N PRO A 819 -9.83 -38.72 -15.98
CA PRO A 819 -9.13 -39.84 -16.67
C PRO A 819 -9.45 -39.97 -18.14
N GLN A 820 -10.53 -39.38 -18.64
CA GLN A 820 -10.93 -39.43 -20.05
C GLN A 820 -10.31 -38.31 -20.91
N TYR A 821 -9.63 -37.29 -20.28
CA TYR A 821 -9.18 -36.11 -20.99
C TYR A 821 -7.78 -36.17 -21.60
N SER A 822 -7.02 -37.21 -21.34
CA SER A 822 -5.72 -37.41 -21.99
C SER A 822 -5.81 -37.48 -23.53
N LYS A 823 -7.00 -37.69 -24.08
CA LYS A 823 -7.27 -37.66 -25.55
C LYS A 823 -7.50 -36.26 -26.11
N THR A 824 -7.78 -35.24 -25.28
CA THR A 824 -8.12 -33.87 -25.72
C THR A 824 -6.90 -33.02 -26.07
N LEU A 825 -5.71 -33.36 -25.62
CA LEU A 825 -4.46 -32.72 -26.02
C LEU A 825 -4.22 -32.78 -27.55
N GLN A 826 -4.84 -33.75 -28.24
CA GLN A 826 -4.71 -33.92 -29.69
C GLN A 826 -5.54 -32.93 -30.52
N ASN A 827 -6.45 -32.17 -29.90
CA ASN A 827 -7.37 -31.24 -30.59
C ASN A 827 -6.98 -29.76 -30.45
N ARG A 828 -5.77 -29.48 -30.00
CA ARG A 828 -5.29 -28.09 -29.91
C ARG A 828 -4.67 -27.64 -31.21
N GLN A 829 -5.15 -26.54 -31.74
CA GLN A 829 -4.51 -25.84 -32.84
C GLN A 829 -3.84 -24.57 -32.26
N TYR A 830 -2.51 -24.60 -32.16
CA TYR A 830 -1.75 -23.40 -31.76
C TYR A 830 -1.79 -22.34 -32.84
N LEU A 831 -1.83 -21.10 -32.43
CA LEU A 831 -2.06 -19.96 -33.31
C LEU A 831 -0.85 -19.02 -33.26
N ASP A 832 -0.54 -18.44 -34.42
CA ASP A 832 0.40 -17.35 -34.50
C ASP A 832 -0.22 -16.05 -33.96
N GLU A 833 0.45 -15.42 -33.06
CA GLU A 833 0.01 -14.22 -32.41
C GLU A 833 0.98 -13.07 -32.66
N LYS A 834 0.43 -11.91 -33.06
CA LYS A 834 1.10 -10.63 -32.90
C LYS A 834 0.39 -9.88 -31.79
N SER A 835 1.01 -9.80 -30.63
CA SER A 835 0.38 -9.22 -29.45
C SER A 835 1.19 -8.11 -28.82
N SER A 836 0.48 -7.22 -28.15
CA SER A 836 0.96 -6.35 -27.12
C SER A 836 0.15 -6.64 -25.86
N ILE A 837 0.54 -6.10 -24.73
CA ILE A 837 -0.20 -6.24 -23.47
C ILE A 837 -1.69 -5.82 -23.59
N PHE A 838 -2.03 -4.95 -24.52
CA PHE A 838 -3.36 -4.36 -24.67
C PHE A 838 -4.13 -4.88 -25.89
N PHE A 839 -3.47 -5.60 -26.80
CA PHE A 839 -4.04 -5.98 -28.07
C PHE A 839 -3.43 -7.28 -28.57
N HIS A 840 -4.29 -8.28 -28.84
CA HIS A 840 -3.91 -9.56 -29.40
C HIS A 840 -4.47 -9.68 -30.81
N LYS A 841 -3.58 -9.85 -31.79
CA LYS A 841 -3.96 -10.16 -33.16
C LYS A 841 -3.62 -11.62 -33.44
N ILE A 842 -4.64 -12.43 -33.56
CA ILE A 842 -4.53 -13.89 -33.75
C ILE A 842 -5.00 -14.23 -35.13
N LYS A 843 -4.16 -14.95 -35.92
CA LYS A 843 -4.51 -15.44 -37.23
C LYS A 843 -5.02 -16.88 -37.12
N ILE A 844 -6.26 -17.08 -37.50
CA ILE A 844 -6.87 -18.41 -37.62
C ILE A 844 -6.77 -18.83 -39.08
N SER A 845 -5.97 -19.86 -39.35
CA SER A 845 -5.64 -20.30 -40.73
C SER A 845 -6.75 -21.07 -41.40
N SER A 846 -7.70 -21.62 -40.65
CA SER A 846 -8.86 -22.36 -41.14
C SER A 846 -10.09 -22.05 -40.32
N PRO A 847 -11.30 -22.12 -40.87
CA PRO A 847 -12.52 -21.92 -40.11
C PRO A 847 -12.55 -22.82 -38.88
N PRO A 848 -12.81 -22.24 -37.65
CA PRO A 848 -12.89 -23.08 -36.45
C PRO A 848 -14.06 -24.06 -36.56
N LEU A 849 -13.86 -25.25 -36.01
CA LEU A 849 -14.93 -26.22 -35.89
C LEU A 849 -16.06 -25.70 -35.02
N PRO A 850 -17.31 -26.16 -35.21
CA PRO A 850 -18.38 -25.82 -34.27
C PRO A 850 -17.99 -26.11 -32.83
N ASN A 851 -18.40 -25.23 -31.93
CA ASN A 851 -18.04 -25.31 -30.50
C ASN A 851 -16.52 -25.22 -30.19
N SER A 852 -15.77 -24.49 -31.02
CA SER A 852 -14.38 -24.17 -30.74
C SER A 852 -14.27 -22.92 -29.85
N TYR A 853 -13.32 -22.95 -28.96
CA TYR A 853 -13.02 -21.86 -28.04
C TYR A 853 -11.58 -21.39 -28.25
N LEU A 854 -11.38 -20.07 -28.27
CA LEU A 854 -10.09 -19.46 -28.29
C LEU A 854 -9.62 -19.31 -26.81
N VAL A 855 -8.50 -19.93 -26.49
CA VAL A 855 -7.90 -19.83 -25.16
C VAL A 855 -6.70 -18.89 -25.20
N LEU A 856 -6.79 -17.85 -24.41
CA LEU A 856 -5.70 -16.90 -24.14
C LEU A 856 -5.18 -17.15 -22.72
N PRO A 857 -3.86 -17.32 -22.51
CA PRO A 857 -3.30 -17.51 -21.18
C PRO A 857 -3.22 -16.19 -20.41
N GLN A 858 -4.37 -15.58 -20.14
CA GLN A 858 -4.51 -14.29 -19.43
C GLN A 858 -5.61 -14.35 -18.38
N THR A 859 -5.60 -13.38 -17.46
CA THR A 859 -6.74 -13.20 -16.54
C THR A 859 -7.98 -12.81 -17.34
N PHE A 860 -9.07 -13.49 -17.07
CA PHE A 860 -10.36 -13.16 -17.69
C PHE A 860 -10.86 -11.79 -17.16
N SER A 861 -11.27 -10.95 -18.10
CA SER A 861 -12.10 -9.79 -17.83
C SER A 861 -13.25 -9.76 -18.83
N PRO A 862 -14.50 -9.46 -18.41
CA PRO A 862 -15.62 -9.33 -19.31
C PRO A 862 -15.47 -8.15 -20.29
N ASP A 863 -14.47 -7.30 -20.10
CA ASP A 863 -14.20 -6.13 -20.92
C ASP A 863 -13.32 -6.42 -22.14
N TRP A 864 -12.76 -7.62 -22.23
CA TRP A 864 -12.10 -8.06 -23.46
C TRP A 864 -13.10 -8.21 -24.59
N LEU A 865 -12.90 -7.44 -25.66
CA LEU A 865 -13.72 -7.50 -26.86
C LEU A 865 -12.96 -8.23 -27.97
N ALA A 866 -13.60 -9.22 -28.56
CA ALA A 866 -13.09 -9.90 -29.74
C ALA A 866 -13.78 -9.37 -31.01
N PHE A 867 -12.97 -8.98 -31.98
CA PHE A 867 -13.44 -8.59 -33.30
C PHE A 867 -12.94 -9.61 -34.31
N TYR A 868 -13.86 -10.13 -35.10
CA TYR A 868 -13.54 -11.01 -36.21
C TYR A 868 -13.50 -10.20 -37.51
N PHE A 869 -12.39 -10.26 -38.25
CA PHE A 869 -12.22 -9.58 -39.54
C PHE A 869 -11.92 -10.57 -40.65
#